data_e398b6efe7851b937626f2d59bc3d543
#
_entry.id   e398b6efe7851b937626f2d59bc3d543
#
_cell.length_a   1.000
_cell.length_b   1.000
_cell.length_c   1.000
_cell.angle_alpha   90.00
_cell.angle_beta   90.00
_cell.angle_gamma   90.00
#
_symmetry.space_group_name_H-M   'P 1'
#
loop_
_entity.id
_entity.type
_entity.pdbx_description
1 polymer ?
#
loop_
_entity_poly.entity_id
_entity_poly.type
_entity_poly.pdbx_seq_one_letter_code
_entity_poly.pdbx_strand_id
1 'polypeptide(L)'
;MNQYFVYLVRWLILSIKYLLNFGDRLNSMNQTILHIVRWSVWYMKYRFNFGDNLHTVRLSLQPLNANPEAPNFNITALGNGIVARMNHIQINQENGNDNGICIVQVEVEVVLPLDITTMTINRNGNGDPGWFLRWIEIDGGHRFSFYKTITDGVFSSRKDTLLPQDESSQYNLDLRNCHLAEQKLKYGYELYNGGDLELPVKIRNLPMEENFSLHYFVTNSVLPEARMFISKEIVILKNWLPKRWRTFVEINTAYQMYFKTPKGNINWENDLHFAQQRLNQCNSSLIRRVNNQNEIADIMNILPNGVLNAIVDVNAVIENGQLYFTNINMPENLGIPSPVVLFQMTDDEGFRPVAIKLNVANGGEVVFQPDDDPNAWMLAKMWANISDASMQLSVVHLGLTHLLMEGVAICVHRNLSSRHPIYKLLVPHFYYNLAINEMARDLLFIPGGYLDTTTKIHSAGVLQLIKQRLGDWNMNIDGTFPVDLQERGLTGDGGVNNVNIPGFFYAEDGVRLYNAIHKYVEQYVHHYYSGVNDEDIMDRLLCDTEIQAFYAELVLPRAQENGGIGMQVLPGNNGRFETTGQLIDTLTSTIFICSVMHAATNFPQYDQYGFPPNYSTLLHGAPPQNANVIEDQAVLDCLPSVRETFNIMTIFTLLSQETTQPLGQSEVQLIEDPNAVTILNTFKAELVQIEQEINGRNQAIIAGNQNFIPYTRLLPSNIPNSIAI
;
A
#
# COMPACT_ATOMS: atom_id res chain seq x y z
N MET A 1 -27.13 -13.03 -9.51
CA MET A 1 -25.70 -13.39 -9.30
C MET A 1 -25.33 -14.69 -10.02
N ASN A 2 -26.07 -15.77 -9.88
CA ASN A 2 -25.79 -17.03 -10.59
C ASN A 2 -25.68 -16.92 -12.13
N GLN A 3 -26.44 -16.03 -12.80
CA GLN A 3 -26.35 -15.87 -14.24
C GLN A 3 -25.03 -15.27 -14.70
N TYR A 4 -24.50 -14.23 -14.03
CA TYR A 4 -23.22 -13.61 -14.37
C TYR A 4 -22.03 -14.54 -14.15
N PHE A 5 -22.05 -15.32 -13.07
CA PHE A 5 -21.04 -16.32 -12.79
C PHE A 5 -21.06 -17.46 -13.83
N VAL A 6 -22.25 -17.98 -14.15
CA VAL A 6 -22.40 -18.98 -15.20
C VAL A 6 -21.98 -18.44 -16.57
N TYR A 7 -22.23 -17.13 -16.86
CA TYR A 7 -21.73 -16.46 -18.06
C TYR A 7 -20.20 -16.30 -18.04
N LEU A 8 -19.60 -15.94 -16.90
CA LEU A 8 -18.15 -15.82 -16.75
C LEU A 8 -17.46 -17.16 -16.95
N VAL A 9 -17.93 -18.22 -16.28
CA VAL A 9 -17.38 -19.57 -16.40
C VAL A 9 -17.62 -20.13 -17.81
N ARG A 10 -18.79 -19.92 -18.40
CA ARG A 10 -19.06 -20.28 -19.81
C ARG A 10 -18.18 -19.51 -20.77
N TRP A 11 -17.97 -18.23 -20.54
CA TRP A 11 -17.10 -17.40 -21.38
C TRP A 11 -15.63 -17.84 -21.24
N LEU A 12 -15.14 -18.11 -20.02
CA LEU A 12 -13.81 -18.69 -19.76
C LEU A 12 -13.65 -20.05 -20.47
N ILE A 13 -14.63 -20.95 -20.33
CA ILE A 13 -14.62 -22.27 -20.99
C ILE A 13 -14.68 -22.14 -22.51
N LEU A 14 -15.48 -21.21 -23.05
CA LEU A 14 -15.55 -20.95 -24.49
C LEU A 14 -14.27 -20.31 -25.03
N SER A 15 -13.66 -19.38 -24.28
CA SER A 15 -12.38 -18.79 -24.61
C SER A 15 -11.26 -19.83 -24.60
N ILE A 16 -11.25 -20.73 -23.62
CA ILE A 16 -10.31 -21.87 -23.54
C ILE A 16 -10.57 -22.86 -24.69
N LYS A 17 -11.82 -23.21 -25.00
CA LYS A 17 -12.16 -24.07 -26.12
C LYS A 17 -11.80 -23.46 -27.48
N TYR A 18 -11.98 -22.13 -27.62
CA TYR A 18 -11.60 -21.40 -28.82
C TYR A 18 -10.07 -21.38 -28.98
N LEU A 19 -9.33 -21.21 -27.90
CA LEU A 19 -7.86 -21.26 -27.86
C LEU A 19 -7.32 -22.68 -28.09
N LEU A 20 -7.98 -23.72 -27.59
CA LEU A 20 -7.57 -25.12 -27.77
C LEU A 20 -7.77 -25.63 -29.22
N ASN A 21 -8.61 -25.00 -30.03
CA ASN A 21 -8.79 -25.32 -31.45
C ASN A 21 -7.70 -24.79 -32.39
N PHE A 22 -6.72 -24.02 -31.87
CA PHE A 22 -5.57 -23.50 -32.63
C PHE A 22 -4.31 -24.34 -32.35
N GLY A 23 -4.29 -25.57 -32.83
CA GLY A 23 -3.17 -26.52 -33.01
C GLY A 23 -1.79 -26.30 -32.29
N ASP A 24 -1.13 -27.35 -32.02
CA ASP A 24 0.22 -27.72 -31.53
C ASP A 24 1.34 -26.72 -31.12
N ARG A 25 1.16 -25.40 -31.24
CA ARG A 25 2.11 -24.39 -30.72
C ARG A 25 1.79 -23.88 -29.31
N LEU A 26 0.86 -24.49 -28.61
CA LEU A 26 0.22 -24.04 -27.39
C LEU A 26 0.73 -24.74 -26.09
N ASN A 27 1.76 -25.57 -26.14
CA ASN A 27 2.15 -26.37 -24.96
C ASN A 27 2.66 -25.55 -23.76
N SER A 28 3.31 -24.40 -23.97
CA SER A 28 3.71 -23.52 -22.84
C SER A 28 2.56 -22.62 -22.37
N MET A 29 1.68 -22.23 -23.29
CA MET A 29 0.50 -21.40 -23.03
C MET A 29 -0.59 -22.19 -22.27
N ASN A 30 -0.75 -23.48 -22.59
CA ASN A 30 -1.66 -24.38 -21.89
C ASN A 30 -1.31 -24.56 -20.41
N GLN A 31 -0.04 -24.55 -20.03
CA GLN A 31 0.38 -24.69 -18.64
C GLN A 31 -0.01 -23.46 -17.80
N THR A 32 0.20 -22.26 -18.32
CA THR A 32 -0.09 -21.02 -17.60
C THR A 32 -1.60 -20.75 -17.51
N ILE A 33 -2.34 -20.92 -18.63
CA ILE A 33 -3.81 -20.80 -18.63
C ILE A 33 -4.43 -21.88 -17.71
N LEU A 34 -3.94 -23.11 -17.80
CA LEU A 34 -4.42 -24.20 -16.94
C LEU A 34 -4.09 -23.93 -15.46
N HIS A 35 -2.97 -23.27 -15.19
CA HIS A 35 -2.57 -22.90 -13.83
C HIS A 35 -3.45 -21.78 -13.28
N ILE A 36 -3.68 -20.71 -14.05
CA ILE A 36 -4.60 -19.62 -13.68
C ILE A 36 -6.02 -20.13 -13.49
N VAL A 37 -6.52 -20.95 -14.44
CA VAL A 37 -7.88 -21.51 -14.34
C VAL A 37 -7.98 -22.54 -13.21
N ARG A 38 -6.98 -23.43 -13.05
CA ARG A 38 -6.96 -24.40 -11.94
C ARG A 38 -6.82 -23.69 -10.60
N TRP A 39 -5.99 -22.65 -10.53
CA TRP A 39 -5.81 -21.85 -9.33
C TRP A 39 -7.07 -21.02 -9.02
N SER A 40 -7.68 -20.36 -10.00
CA SER A 40 -8.95 -19.64 -9.82
C SER A 40 -10.11 -20.57 -9.44
N VAL A 41 -10.20 -21.73 -10.06
CA VAL A 41 -11.23 -22.75 -9.73
C VAL A 41 -10.92 -23.42 -8.39
N TRP A 42 -9.65 -23.74 -8.11
CA TRP A 42 -9.22 -24.28 -6.82
C TRP A 42 -9.41 -23.26 -5.70
N TYR A 43 -8.99 -22.01 -5.92
CA TYR A 43 -9.18 -20.92 -4.97
C TYR A 43 -10.65 -20.65 -4.69
N MET A 44 -11.50 -20.62 -5.73
CA MET A 44 -12.95 -20.47 -5.57
C MET A 44 -13.56 -21.69 -4.86
N LYS A 45 -13.14 -22.90 -5.20
CA LYS A 45 -13.65 -24.13 -4.58
C LYS A 45 -13.18 -24.33 -3.14
N TYR A 46 -11.92 -23.98 -2.86
CA TYR A 46 -11.31 -24.05 -1.54
C TYR A 46 -11.77 -22.92 -0.60
N ARG A 47 -11.97 -21.72 -1.16
CA ARG A 47 -12.30 -20.51 -0.38
C ARG A 47 -13.78 -20.25 -0.21
N PHE A 48 -14.60 -20.63 -1.15
CA PHE A 48 -16.00 -20.18 -1.19
C PHE A 48 -17.02 -21.31 -1.13
N ASN A 49 -16.60 -22.55 -0.90
CA ASN A 49 -17.49 -23.71 -0.77
C ASN A 49 -18.74 -23.60 -1.68
N PHE A 50 -18.52 -23.38 -2.99
CA PHE A 50 -19.59 -23.25 -3.97
C PHE A 50 -20.30 -24.60 -4.19
N GLY A 51 -21.18 -24.95 -3.30
CA GLY A 51 -21.96 -26.18 -3.44
C GLY A 51 -23.34 -26.04 -2.84
N ASP A 52 -23.43 -25.41 -1.68
CA ASP A 52 -24.69 -25.35 -0.93
C ASP A 52 -24.81 -23.95 -0.30
N ASN A 53 -26.03 -23.39 -0.28
CA ASN A 53 -26.36 -22.20 0.52
C ASN A 53 -26.33 -22.52 2.05
N LEU A 54 -25.64 -23.56 2.43
CA LEU A 54 -25.52 -24.04 3.80
C LEU A 54 -24.30 -23.40 4.45
N HIS A 55 -24.54 -22.57 5.43
CA HIS A 55 -23.50 -21.85 6.17
C HIS A 55 -23.45 -22.33 7.62
N THR A 56 -22.24 -22.44 8.15
CA THR A 56 -22.00 -22.77 9.55
C THR A 56 -21.95 -21.49 10.37
N VAL A 57 -22.89 -21.30 11.27
CA VAL A 57 -22.90 -20.18 12.22
C VAL A 57 -22.52 -20.71 13.60
N ARG A 58 -21.46 -20.14 14.19
CA ARG A 58 -21.02 -20.44 15.55
C ARG A 58 -21.29 -19.28 16.46
N LEU A 59 -21.86 -19.53 17.62
CA LEU A 59 -22.07 -18.55 18.66
C LEU A 59 -21.29 -18.97 19.90
N SER A 60 -20.51 -18.04 20.46
CA SER A 60 -19.88 -18.26 21.78
C SER A 60 -20.72 -17.56 22.85
N LEU A 61 -21.36 -18.33 23.68
CA LEU A 61 -22.27 -17.89 24.71
C LEU A 61 -21.79 -18.35 26.08
N GLN A 62 -22.00 -17.52 27.08
CA GLN A 62 -21.69 -17.87 28.46
C GLN A 62 -22.95 -17.71 29.31
N PRO A 63 -23.35 -18.74 30.05
CA PRO A 63 -24.46 -18.65 30.97
C PRO A 63 -24.09 -17.72 32.14
N LEU A 64 -24.99 -16.82 32.50
CA LEU A 64 -24.86 -15.94 33.67
C LEU A 64 -25.48 -16.55 34.93
N ASN A 65 -26.39 -17.49 34.78
CA ASN A 65 -27.13 -18.19 35.84
C ASN A 65 -26.94 -19.69 35.79
N ALA A 66 -27.15 -20.38 36.89
CA ALA A 66 -26.94 -21.82 37.00
C ALA A 66 -27.89 -22.66 36.10
N ASN A 67 -29.06 -22.16 35.74
CA ASN A 67 -30.05 -22.79 34.86
C ASN A 67 -30.69 -21.74 33.92
N PRO A 68 -29.96 -21.24 32.92
CA PRO A 68 -30.54 -20.30 31.97
C PRO A 68 -31.50 -20.99 31.01
N GLU A 69 -32.65 -20.38 30.72
CA GLU A 69 -33.53 -20.87 29.65
C GLU A 69 -32.78 -20.82 28.31
N ALA A 70 -33.00 -21.82 27.46
CA ALA A 70 -32.40 -21.87 26.13
C ALA A 70 -32.90 -20.67 25.28
N PRO A 71 -32.01 -19.76 24.87
CA PRO A 71 -32.44 -18.60 24.14
C PRO A 71 -32.77 -18.92 22.69
N ASN A 72 -33.73 -18.17 22.13
CA ASN A 72 -34.08 -18.23 20.72
C ASN A 72 -33.67 -16.88 20.08
N PHE A 73 -32.84 -16.92 19.07
CA PHE A 73 -32.28 -15.75 18.42
C PHE A 73 -32.68 -15.62 16.97
N ASN A 74 -32.81 -14.37 16.53
CA ASN A 74 -32.75 -14.01 15.11
C ASN A 74 -31.45 -13.27 14.87
N ILE A 75 -30.69 -13.75 13.91
CA ILE A 75 -29.42 -13.10 13.48
C ILE A 75 -29.65 -12.48 12.11
N THR A 76 -29.18 -11.25 11.93
CA THR A 76 -29.23 -10.56 10.65
C THR A 76 -27.82 -10.17 10.26
N ALA A 77 -27.38 -10.62 9.08
CA ALA A 77 -26.14 -10.20 8.45
C ALA A 77 -26.45 -9.18 7.33
N LEU A 78 -25.77 -8.06 7.35
CA LEU A 78 -25.93 -6.99 6.38
C LEU A 78 -24.59 -6.74 5.67
N GLY A 79 -24.61 -6.67 4.33
CA GLY A 79 -23.45 -6.32 3.53
C GLY A 79 -23.84 -6.08 2.08
N ASN A 80 -23.19 -5.16 1.39
CA ASN A 80 -23.39 -4.83 -0.02
C ASN A 80 -24.86 -4.70 -0.47
N GLY A 81 -25.71 -4.10 0.39
CA GLY A 81 -27.15 -3.95 0.12
C GLY A 81 -27.97 -5.24 0.24
N ILE A 82 -27.38 -6.35 0.65
CA ILE A 82 -28.05 -7.63 0.90
C ILE A 82 -28.27 -7.78 2.40
N VAL A 83 -29.47 -8.20 2.78
CA VAL A 83 -29.86 -8.50 4.16
C VAL A 83 -30.18 -9.99 4.25
N ALA A 84 -29.31 -10.75 4.92
CA ALA A 84 -29.57 -12.16 5.24
C ALA A 84 -30.16 -12.26 6.65
N ARG A 85 -31.27 -12.97 6.80
CA ARG A 85 -31.95 -13.17 8.08
C ARG A 85 -31.96 -14.65 8.42
N MET A 86 -31.40 -14.98 9.58
CA MET A 86 -31.39 -16.32 10.16
C MET A 86 -32.33 -16.32 11.36
N ASN A 87 -33.50 -16.91 11.22
CA ASN A 87 -34.55 -16.86 12.22
C ASN A 87 -34.58 -18.17 13.04
N HIS A 88 -35.00 -18.06 14.30
CA HIS A 88 -35.23 -19.20 15.19
C HIS A 88 -34.01 -20.09 15.46
N ILE A 89 -32.84 -19.50 15.68
CA ILE A 89 -31.67 -20.24 16.12
C ILE A 89 -31.87 -20.64 17.58
N GLN A 90 -32.07 -21.95 17.82
CA GLN A 90 -32.23 -22.53 19.16
C GLN A 90 -30.91 -23.15 19.64
N ILE A 91 -30.59 -22.93 20.91
CA ILE A 91 -29.41 -23.47 21.56
C ILE A 91 -29.79 -24.79 22.28
N ASN A 92 -29.20 -25.90 21.83
CA ASN A 92 -29.27 -27.16 22.55
C ASN A 92 -28.06 -27.23 23.52
N GLN A 93 -28.34 -27.50 24.81
CA GLN A 93 -27.35 -27.41 25.90
C GLN A 93 -26.22 -28.46 25.90
N GLU A 94 -26.06 -29.28 24.86
CA GLU A 94 -25.18 -30.48 24.90
C GLU A 94 -23.68 -30.23 24.73
N ASN A 95 -23.22 -28.99 24.46
CA ASN A 95 -21.81 -28.70 24.12
C ASN A 95 -21.12 -27.69 25.09
N GLY A 96 -21.13 -27.98 26.40
CA GLY A 96 -20.38 -27.18 27.36
C GLY A 96 -18.91 -27.62 27.47
N ASN A 97 -17.95 -26.69 27.37
CA ASN A 97 -16.54 -26.89 27.72
C ASN A 97 -16.31 -26.61 29.22
N ASP A 98 -15.23 -27.16 29.80
CA ASP A 98 -14.87 -27.11 31.23
C ASP A 98 -14.84 -25.72 31.88
N ASN A 99 -14.98 -24.62 31.13
CA ASN A 99 -14.98 -23.22 31.60
C ASN A 99 -16.36 -22.53 31.57
N GLY A 100 -17.45 -23.27 31.42
CA GLY A 100 -18.81 -22.72 31.39
C GLY A 100 -19.15 -21.91 30.12
N ILE A 101 -18.36 -22.06 29.06
CA ILE A 101 -18.61 -21.40 27.76
C ILE A 101 -19.26 -22.42 26.83
N CYS A 102 -20.43 -22.09 26.30
CA CYS A 102 -21.11 -22.86 25.27
C CYS A 102 -20.75 -22.34 23.89
N ILE A 103 -20.19 -23.19 23.03
CA ILE A 103 -20.07 -22.89 21.59
C ILE A 103 -21.19 -23.63 20.90
N VAL A 104 -22.11 -22.87 20.32
CA VAL A 104 -23.24 -23.43 19.56
C VAL A 104 -22.90 -23.28 18.09
N GLN A 105 -22.97 -24.42 17.40
CA GLN A 105 -22.80 -24.45 15.95
C GLN A 105 -24.17 -24.82 15.33
N VAL A 106 -24.59 -23.99 14.36
CA VAL A 106 -25.85 -24.18 13.63
C VAL A 106 -25.55 -24.10 12.15
N GLU A 107 -26.06 -25.02 11.38
CA GLU A 107 -26.04 -24.93 9.92
C GLU A 107 -27.32 -24.23 9.47
N VAL A 108 -27.15 -23.18 8.67
CA VAL A 108 -28.25 -22.36 8.16
C VAL A 108 -28.20 -22.31 6.64
N GLU A 109 -29.33 -22.54 6.01
CA GLU A 109 -29.46 -22.37 4.56
C GLU A 109 -29.94 -20.95 4.26
N VAL A 110 -29.01 -20.10 3.86
CA VAL A 110 -29.28 -18.68 3.56
C VAL A 110 -28.26 -18.14 2.56
N VAL A 111 -28.69 -17.22 1.71
CA VAL A 111 -27.75 -16.47 0.85
C VAL A 111 -27.14 -15.36 1.68
N LEU A 112 -25.88 -15.51 2.08
CA LEU A 112 -25.14 -14.47 2.80
C LEU A 112 -24.62 -13.38 1.85
N PRO A 113 -24.53 -12.12 2.31
CA PRO A 113 -23.77 -11.10 1.63
C PRO A 113 -22.32 -11.54 1.41
N LEU A 114 -21.74 -11.21 0.27
CA LEU A 114 -20.33 -11.52 -0.01
C LEU A 114 -19.39 -10.80 0.96
N ASP A 115 -19.78 -9.58 1.35
CA ASP A 115 -19.09 -8.78 2.37
C ASP A 115 -20.07 -8.50 3.50
N ILE A 116 -19.92 -9.22 4.61
CA ILE A 116 -20.73 -8.97 5.79
C ILE A 116 -20.10 -7.80 6.55
N THR A 117 -20.77 -6.65 6.53
CA THR A 117 -20.29 -5.43 7.20
C THR A 117 -20.86 -5.27 8.61
N THR A 118 -22.04 -5.80 8.86
CA THR A 118 -22.72 -5.68 10.15
C THR A 118 -23.46 -6.97 10.49
N MET A 119 -23.31 -7.40 11.73
CA MET A 119 -24.05 -8.50 12.30
C MET A 119 -24.94 -7.97 13.43
N THR A 120 -26.22 -8.27 13.37
CA THR A 120 -27.15 -7.96 14.44
C THR A 120 -27.78 -9.21 15.00
N ILE A 121 -28.00 -9.24 16.30
CA ILE A 121 -28.71 -10.30 16.96
C ILE A 121 -29.96 -9.72 17.67
N ASN A 122 -31.08 -10.39 17.55
CA ASN A 122 -32.31 -10.05 18.25
C ASN A 122 -32.81 -11.30 18.98
N ARG A 123 -33.05 -11.16 20.27
CA ARG A 123 -33.66 -12.19 21.10
C ARG A 123 -35.18 -12.15 21.01
N ASN A 124 -35.78 -13.29 20.81
CA ASN A 124 -37.25 -13.44 20.86
C ASN A 124 -37.64 -14.03 22.22
N GLY A 125 -38.20 -13.19 23.13
CA GLY A 125 -38.74 -13.64 24.40
C GLY A 125 -38.56 -12.63 25.53
N ASN A 126 -39.47 -12.66 26.51
CA ASN A 126 -39.52 -11.76 27.66
C ASN A 126 -38.93 -12.38 28.94
N GLY A 127 -37.78 -13.05 28.85
CA GLY A 127 -37.16 -13.76 29.98
C GLY A 127 -35.90 -13.07 30.52
N ASP A 128 -35.46 -13.51 31.71
CA ASP A 128 -34.25 -13.05 32.39
C ASP A 128 -33.01 -13.16 31.45
N PRO A 129 -32.12 -12.16 31.36
CA PRO A 129 -30.92 -12.17 30.53
C PRO A 129 -29.88 -13.16 31.10
N GLY A 130 -30.16 -14.46 30.98
CA GLY A 130 -29.31 -15.51 31.52
C GLY A 130 -28.04 -15.78 30.70
N TRP A 131 -27.78 -15.03 29.62
CA TRP A 131 -26.72 -15.32 28.68
C TRP A 131 -25.89 -14.09 28.32
N PHE A 132 -24.57 -14.31 28.21
CA PHE A 132 -23.60 -13.35 27.71
C PHE A 132 -23.09 -13.82 26.34
N LEU A 133 -23.29 -13.02 25.30
CA LEU A 133 -22.79 -13.27 23.94
C LEU A 133 -21.39 -12.70 23.81
N ARG A 134 -20.44 -13.57 23.51
CA ARG A 134 -19.04 -13.18 23.27
C ARG A 134 -18.83 -12.82 21.80
N TRP A 135 -19.17 -13.71 20.89
CA TRP A 135 -19.00 -13.51 19.45
C TRP A 135 -19.93 -14.42 18.64
N ILE A 136 -20.13 -14.02 17.39
CA ILE A 136 -20.75 -14.83 16.34
C ILE A 136 -19.71 -15.01 15.23
N GLU A 137 -19.55 -16.22 14.72
CA GLU A 137 -18.63 -16.55 13.63
C GLU A 137 -19.41 -17.29 12.53
N ILE A 138 -19.10 -16.95 11.27
CA ILE A 138 -19.71 -17.58 10.10
C ILE A 138 -18.61 -18.26 9.29
N ASP A 139 -18.85 -19.52 8.91
CA ASP A 139 -17.97 -20.36 8.10
C ASP A 139 -16.51 -20.42 8.60
N GLY A 140 -16.31 -20.25 9.91
CA GLY A 140 -14.99 -20.27 10.52
C GLY A 140 -14.10 -19.08 10.24
N GLY A 141 -14.63 -18.00 9.60
CA GLY A 141 -13.82 -16.89 9.14
C GLY A 141 -14.31 -15.50 9.56
N HIS A 142 -15.58 -15.24 9.40
CA HIS A 142 -16.14 -13.94 9.77
C HIS A 142 -16.58 -13.93 11.22
N ARG A 143 -15.74 -13.35 12.13
CA ARG A 143 -16.06 -13.26 13.55
C ARG A 143 -16.49 -11.85 13.93
N PHE A 144 -17.67 -11.73 14.54
CA PHE A 144 -18.23 -10.49 15.05
C PHE A 144 -18.27 -10.53 16.58
N SER A 145 -17.54 -9.64 17.23
CA SER A 145 -17.46 -9.56 18.69
C SER A 145 -18.59 -8.71 19.25
N PHE A 146 -19.29 -9.23 20.23
CA PHE A 146 -20.42 -8.55 20.89
C PHE A 146 -20.10 -8.19 22.34
N TYR A 147 -19.57 -9.12 23.12
CA TYR A 147 -19.24 -8.95 24.55
C TYR A 147 -20.35 -8.27 25.35
N LYS A 148 -21.58 -8.75 25.21
CA LYS A 148 -22.78 -8.19 25.82
C LYS A 148 -23.69 -9.23 26.45
N THR A 149 -24.31 -8.85 27.56
CA THR A 149 -25.47 -9.57 28.09
C THR A 149 -26.62 -9.46 27.11
N ILE A 150 -27.21 -10.59 26.75
CA ILE A 150 -28.36 -10.61 25.84
C ILE A 150 -29.60 -10.26 26.64
N THR A 151 -30.05 -9.04 26.41
CA THR A 151 -31.37 -8.52 26.89
C THR A 151 -32.32 -8.45 25.71
N ASP A 152 -33.58 -8.12 25.95
CA ASP A 152 -34.52 -7.88 24.86
C ASP A 152 -34.07 -6.66 24.03
N GLY A 153 -34.02 -6.83 22.70
CA GLY A 153 -33.65 -5.79 21.78
C GLY A 153 -32.68 -6.22 20.70
N VAL A 154 -32.36 -5.27 19.83
CA VAL A 154 -31.40 -5.45 18.72
C VAL A 154 -30.02 -5.00 19.17
N PHE A 155 -29.03 -5.87 19.06
CA PHE A 155 -27.62 -5.57 19.38
C PHE A 155 -26.81 -5.60 18.11
N SER A 156 -25.93 -4.62 17.92
CA SER A 156 -24.93 -4.61 16.86
C SER A 156 -23.55 -4.88 17.45
N SER A 157 -22.70 -5.55 16.71
CA SER A 157 -21.37 -5.95 17.15
C SER A 157 -20.39 -4.80 17.44
N ARG A 158 -20.77 -3.54 17.26
CA ARG A 158 -19.82 -2.43 17.14
C ARG A 158 -20.06 -1.22 18.01
N LYS A 159 -21.01 -1.26 18.95
CA LYS A 159 -21.45 -0.04 19.65
C LYS A 159 -20.51 0.48 20.75
N ASP A 160 -19.71 -0.35 21.38
CA ASP A 160 -18.91 0.10 22.52
C ASP A 160 -17.48 0.38 22.11
N THR A 161 -17.01 1.59 22.38
CA THR A 161 -15.61 2.01 22.22
C THR A 161 -15.09 2.33 23.61
N LEU A 162 -14.16 1.53 24.13
CA LEU A 162 -13.62 1.64 25.49
C LEU A 162 -12.13 1.33 25.53
N LEU A 163 -11.41 2.08 26.37
CA LEU A 163 -10.05 1.74 26.78
C LEU A 163 -10.08 0.56 27.78
N PRO A 164 -9.00 -0.21 27.94
CA PRO A 164 -8.96 -1.33 28.88
C PRO A 164 -9.28 -0.92 30.31
N GLN A 165 -8.79 0.23 30.77
CA GLN A 165 -9.01 0.77 32.11
C GLN A 165 -10.45 1.28 32.36
N ASP A 166 -11.21 1.49 31.31
CA ASP A 166 -12.62 1.94 31.39
C ASP A 166 -13.62 0.77 31.42
N GLU A 167 -13.12 -0.48 31.42
CA GLU A 167 -14.01 -1.65 31.50
C GLU A 167 -14.74 -1.67 32.85
N SER A 168 -16.04 -1.94 32.78
CA SER A 168 -16.95 -1.83 33.94
C SER A 168 -16.73 -2.89 35.03
N SER A 169 -16.03 -3.98 34.72
CA SER A 169 -15.78 -5.09 35.65
C SER A 169 -14.51 -5.86 35.31
N GLN A 170 -13.90 -6.50 36.32
CA GLN A 170 -12.79 -7.43 36.12
C GLN A 170 -13.14 -8.55 35.13
N TYR A 171 -14.35 -9.05 35.20
CA TYR A 171 -14.85 -10.07 34.28
C TYR A 171 -14.79 -9.64 32.80
N ASN A 172 -15.22 -8.42 32.48
CA ASN A 172 -15.14 -7.89 31.11
C ASN A 172 -13.67 -7.73 30.67
N LEU A 173 -12.80 -7.29 31.58
CA LEU A 173 -11.38 -7.19 31.31
C LEU A 173 -10.74 -8.55 31.03
N ASP A 174 -11.10 -9.58 31.80
CA ASP A 174 -10.62 -10.94 31.59
C ASP A 174 -11.08 -11.51 30.23
N LEU A 175 -12.34 -11.26 29.83
CA LEU A 175 -12.85 -11.62 28.50
C LEU A 175 -12.08 -10.90 27.37
N ARG A 176 -11.80 -9.62 27.57
CA ARG A 176 -11.04 -8.80 26.63
C ARG A 176 -9.63 -9.39 26.46
N ASN A 177 -8.97 -9.74 27.56
CA ASN A 177 -7.65 -10.39 27.55
C ASN A 177 -7.67 -11.78 26.91
N CYS A 178 -8.71 -12.59 27.15
CA CYS A 178 -8.88 -13.87 26.47
C CYS A 178 -9.01 -13.70 24.95
N HIS A 179 -9.79 -12.71 24.51
CA HIS A 179 -9.92 -12.41 23.09
C HIS A 179 -8.58 -11.98 22.47
N LEU A 180 -7.83 -11.11 23.14
CA LEU A 180 -6.49 -10.71 22.67
C LEU A 180 -5.52 -11.91 22.60
N ALA A 181 -5.58 -12.86 23.54
CA ALA A 181 -4.80 -14.09 23.46
C ALA A 181 -5.18 -14.92 22.22
N GLU A 182 -6.48 -15.04 21.88
CA GLU A 182 -6.94 -15.70 20.66
C GLU A 182 -6.44 -14.95 19.40
N GLN A 183 -6.50 -13.59 19.38
CA GLN A 183 -6.00 -12.80 18.27
C GLN A 183 -4.48 -12.96 18.07
N LYS A 184 -3.70 -13.05 19.15
CA LYS A 184 -2.26 -13.32 19.08
C LYS A 184 -1.93 -14.65 18.42
N LEU A 185 -2.74 -15.67 18.59
CA LEU A 185 -2.60 -16.95 17.88
C LEU A 185 -3.02 -16.84 16.42
N LYS A 186 -4.13 -16.17 16.15
CA LYS A 186 -4.72 -16.02 14.82
C LYS A 186 -3.85 -15.16 13.88
N TYR A 187 -3.34 -14.04 14.37
CA TYR A 187 -2.42 -13.15 13.66
C TYR A 187 -0.95 -13.48 13.97
N GLY A 188 -0.63 -14.79 14.02
CA GLY A 188 0.75 -15.24 14.14
C GLY A 188 1.58 -14.82 12.92
N TYR A 189 2.79 -14.37 13.13
CA TYR A 189 3.71 -13.96 12.06
C TYR A 189 5.00 -14.77 12.07
N GLU A 190 5.77 -14.63 11.01
CA GLU A 190 7.05 -15.31 10.83
C GLU A 190 8.03 -14.43 10.05
N LEU A 191 9.29 -14.80 10.13
CA LEU A 191 10.35 -14.14 9.37
C LEU A 191 10.30 -14.54 7.89
N TYR A 192 10.69 -13.62 7.03
CA TYR A 192 10.82 -13.89 5.61
C TYR A 192 11.86 -15.01 5.34
N ASN A 193 11.70 -15.75 4.24
CA ASN A 193 12.65 -16.75 3.75
C ASN A 193 13.15 -17.74 4.81
N GLY A 194 12.30 -18.10 5.78
CA GLY A 194 12.65 -19.10 6.79
C GLY A 194 13.62 -18.63 7.87
N GLY A 195 13.77 -17.32 8.09
CA GLY A 195 14.57 -16.80 9.20
C GLY A 195 15.35 -15.51 8.92
N ASP A 196 15.04 -14.79 7.84
CA ASP A 196 15.70 -13.53 7.49
C ASP A 196 15.29 -12.41 8.44
N LEU A 197 16.22 -11.95 9.27
CA LEU A 197 16.01 -10.91 10.29
C LEU A 197 16.06 -9.48 9.71
N GLU A 198 16.57 -9.30 8.49
CA GLU A 198 16.73 -7.99 7.87
C GLU A 198 15.48 -7.56 7.12
N LEU A 199 14.59 -8.50 6.75
CA LEU A 199 13.31 -8.21 6.12
C LEU A 199 12.20 -8.04 7.16
N PRO A 200 11.11 -7.31 6.84
CA PRO A 200 9.93 -7.24 7.70
C PRO A 200 9.33 -8.61 7.96
N VAL A 201 8.61 -8.75 9.05
CA VAL A 201 7.83 -9.98 9.31
C VAL A 201 6.65 -10.07 8.35
N LYS A 202 6.15 -11.28 8.15
CA LYS A 202 4.93 -11.53 7.36
C LYS A 202 3.92 -12.34 8.16
N ILE A 203 2.66 -12.22 7.81
CA ILE A 203 1.61 -13.07 8.38
C ILE A 203 1.93 -14.55 8.10
N ARG A 204 1.78 -15.43 9.11
CA ARG A 204 2.03 -16.86 8.95
C ARG A 204 0.93 -17.56 8.17
N ASN A 205 -0.30 -17.24 8.51
CA ASN A 205 -1.51 -17.74 7.84
C ASN A 205 -2.49 -16.58 7.75
N LEU A 206 -2.94 -16.26 6.55
CA LEU A 206 -3.89 -15.18 6.35
C LEU A 206 -5.23 -15.51 7.01
N PRO A 207 -5.73 -14.76 7.99
CA PRO A 207 -7.05 -14.92 8.54
C PRO A 207 -8.13 -14.76 7.48
N MET A 208 -9.23 -15.51 7.58
CA MET A 208 -10.29 -15.47 6.56
C MET A 208 -10.94 -14.11 6.41
N GLU A 209 -11.10 -13.37 7.50
CA GLU A 209 -11.66 -12.00 7.50
C GLU A 209 -10.78 -10.96 6.83
N GLU A 210 -9.49 -11.23 6.69
CA GLU A 210 -8.53 -10.36 6.01
C GLU A 210 -8.45 -10.63 4.50
N ASN A 211 -9.12 -11.69 4.03
CA ASN A 211 -9.13 -12.01 2.62
C ASN A 211 -9.95 -11.03 1.79
N PHE A 212 -9.61 -11.00 0.51
CA PHE A 212 -10.46 -10.31 -0.46
C PHE A 212 -11.87 -10.84 -0.45
N SER A 213 -12.85 -9.95 -0.54
CA SER A 213 -14.19 -10.37 -0.92
C SER A 213 -14.15 -10.97 -2.34
N LEU A 214 -15.06 -11.91 -2.60
CA LEU A 214 -15.16 -12.50 -3.94
C LEU A 214 -15.37 -11.44 -5.02
N HIS A 215 -16.20 -10.44 -4.72
CA HIS A 215 -16.46 -9.33 -5.65
C HIS A 215 -15.19 -8.55 -5.95
N TYR A 216 -14.46 -8.16 -4.91
CA TYR A 216 -13.19 -7.44 -5.03
C TYR A 216 -12.18 -8.24 -5.85
N PHE A 217 -11.96 -9.50 -5.49
CA PHE A 217 -10.99 -10.38 -6.15
C PHE A 217 -11.32 -10.58 -7.65
N VAL A 218 -12.59 -10.86 -7.98
CA VAL A 218 -12.99 -11.05 -9.37
C VAL A 218 -12.87 -9.77 -10.18
N THR A 219 -13.29 -8.64 -9.62
CA THR A 219 -13.34 -7.36 -10.33
C THR A 219 -11.95 -6.76 -10.52
N ASN A 220 -11.09 -6.83 -9.49
CA ASN A 220 -9.83 -6.10 -9.46
C ASN A 220 -8.59 -6.96 -9.77
N SER A 221 -8.70 -8.29 -9.69
CA SER A 221 -7.58 -9.19 -9.99
C SER A 221 -7.89 -10.09 -11.19
N VAL A 222 -8.90 -10.92 -11.12
CA VAL A 222 -9.14 -11.97 -12.13
C VAL A 222 -9.55 -11.40 -13.49
N LEU A 223 -10.49 -10.46 -13.55
CA LEU A 223 -10.98 -9.92 -14.82
C LEU A 223 -9.95 -9.05 -15.54
N PRO A 224 -9.25 -8.12 -14.88
CA PRO A 224 -8.19 -7.35 -15.51
C PRO A 224 -7.05 -8.23 -16.03
N GLU A 225 -6.56 -9.16 -15.20
CA GLU A 225 -5.47 -10.07 -15.58
C GLU A 225 -5.85 -10.94 -16.78
N ALA A 226 -7.04 -11.54 -16.77
CA ALA A 226 -7.53 -12.34 -17.88
C ALA A 226 -7.66 -11.53 -19.18
N ARG A 227 -8.17 -10.29 -19.12
CA ARG A 227 -8.28 -9.40 -20.28
C ARG A 227 -6.90 -9.06 -20.85
N MET A 228 -5.96 -8.69 -20.01
CA MET A 228 -4.60 -8.32 -20.43
C MET A 228 -3.84 -9.51 -20.99
N PHE A 229 -3.95 -10.69 -20.36
CA PHE A 229 -3.35 -11.92 -20.86
C PHE A 229 -3.85 -12.29 -22.26
N ILE A 230 -5.17 -12.29 -22.47
CA ILE A 230 -5.79 -12.58 -23.78
C ILE A 230 -5.33 -11.55 -24.83
N SER A 231 -5.30 -10.27 -24.46
CA SER A 231 -4.88 -9.18 -25.33
C SER A 231 -3.43 -9.35 -25.78
N LYS A 232 -2.53 -9.62 -24.83
CA LYS A 232 -1.10 -9.87 -25.05
C LYS A 232 -0.88 -11.04 -26.02
N GLU A 233 -1.52 -12.19 -25.77
CA GLU A 233 -1.33 -13.38 -26.57
C GLU A 233 -1.88 -13.21 -27.99
N ILE A 234 -3.02 -12.52 -28.16
CA ILE A 234 -3.58 -12.23 -29.49
C ILE A 234 -2.60 -11.38 -30.31
N VAL A 235 -1.96 -10.37 -29.71
CA VAL A 235 -1.00 -9.50 -30.41
C VAL A 235 0.27 -10.26 -30.79
N ILE A 236 0.80 -11.07 -29.88
CA ILE A 236 1.99 -11.88 -30.12
C ILE A 236 1.75 -12.96 -31.16
N LEU A 237 0.59 -13.64 -31.11
CA LEU A 237 0.22 -14.71 -32.05
C LEU A 237 -0.03 -14.22 -33.47
N LYS A 238 -0.54 -13.00 -33.63
CA LYS A 238 -0.78 -12.44 -34.96
C LYS A 238 0.49 -12.01 -35.69
N ASN A 239 1.67 -12.13 -35.07
CA ASN A 239 2.98 -11.72 -35.62
C ASN A 239 2.98 -10.27 -36.18
N TRP A 240 2.12 -9.40 -35.66
CA TRP A 240 2.01 -8.01 -36.14
C TRP A 240 3.14 -7.13 -35.60
N LEU A 241 3.71 -7.52 -34.48
CA LEU A 241 4.81 -6.79 -33.84
C LEU A 241 6.14 -7.53 -34.04
N PRO A 242 7.24 -6.82 -34.28
CA PRO A 242 8.57 -7.39 -34.33
C PRO A 242 8.98 -7.96 -32.96
N LYS A 243 10.02 -8.79 -32.90
CA LYS A 243 10.57 -9.28 -31.63
C LYS A 243 11.24 -8.16 -30.84
N ARG A 244 11.80 -7.17 -31.51
CA ARG A 244 12.45 -5.96 -30.99
C ARG A 244 11.82 -4.74 -31.64
N TRP A 245 11.81 -3.64 -30.95
CA TRP A 245 11.38 -2.34 -31.48
C TRP A 245 12.38 -1.85 -32.50
N ARG A 246 11.90 -1.37 -33.64
CA ARG A 246 12.73 -0.80 -34.73
C ARG A 246 12.70 0.73 -34.73
N THR A 247 11.67 1.29 -34.12
CA THR A 247 11.51 2.73 -33.92
C THR A 247 10.73 3.00 -32.64
N PHE A 248 10.90 4.17 -32.04
CA PHE A 248 10.08 4.59 -30.88
C PHE A 248 8.59 4.69 -31.21
N VAL A 249 8.27 5.04 -32.46
CA VAL A 249 6.86 5.13 -32.93
C VAL A 249 6.17 3.77 -32.94
N GLU A 250 6.92 2.69 -33.19
CA GLU A 250 6.33 1.33 -33.16
C GLU A 250 5.81 0.97 -31.77
N ILE A 251 6.40 1.48 -30.68
CA ILE A 251 5.92 1.23 -29.32
C ILE A 251 4.49 1.77 -29.16
N ASN A 252 4.16 2.89 -29.80
CA ASN A 252 2.84 3.49 -29.74
C ASN A 252 1.75 2.60 -30.34
N THR A 253 2.09 1.66 -31.21
CA THR A 253 1.12 0.71 -31.78
C THR A 253 0.58 -0.26 -30.73
N ALA A 254 1.32 -0.51 -29.64
CA ALA A 254 0.88 -1.37 -28.55
C ALA A 254 -0.31 -0.77 -27.79
N TYR A 255 -0.33 0.55 -27.60
CA TYR A 255 -1.38 1.23 -26.82
C TYR A 255 -2.70 1.32 -27.59
N GLN A 256 -2.65 1.48 -28.90
CA GLN A 256 -3.85 1.64 -29.74
C GLN A 256 -4.79 0.44 -29.71
N MET A 257 -4.28 -0.72 -29.28
CA MET A 257 -5.03 -1.97 -29.37
C MET A 257 -5.63 -2.43 -28.03
N TYR A 258 -4.90 -2.31 -26.92
CA TYR A 258 -5.28 -2.99 -25.68
C TYR A 258 -4.94 -2.24 -24.37
N PHE A 259 -4.00 -1.32 -24.41
CA PHE A 259 -3.56 -0.57 -23.27
C PHE A 259 -3.85 0.92 -23.45
N LYS A 260 -4.18 1.60 -22.36
CA LYS A 260 -4.27 3.06 -22.35
C LYS A 260 -2.87 3.63 -22.61
N THR A 261 -2.76 4.66 -23.44
CA THR A 261 -1.48 5.36 -23.63
C THR A 261 -1.03 5.96 -22.29
N PRO A 262 0.15 5.60 -21.79
CA PRO A 262 0.67 6.16 -20.55
C PRO A 262 1.07 7.63 -20.75
N LYS A 263 0.89 8.45 -19.72
CA LYS A 263 1.22 9.88 -19.78
C LYS A 263 2.72 10.12 -20.00
N GLY A 264 3.57 9.21 -19.53
CA GLY A 264 5.01 9.24 -19.76
C GLY A 264 5.44 9.18 -21.22
N ASN A 265 4.54 8.85 -22.16
CA ASN A 265 4.81 8.94 -23.59
C ASN A 265 4.86 10.40 -24.11
N ILE A 266 4.40 11.36 -23.32
CA ILE A 266 4.35 12.78 -23.68
C ILE A 266 5.64 13.45 -23.25
N ASN A 267 6.38 14.04 -24.20
CA ASN A 267 7.61 14.81 -23.92
C ASN A 267 8.72 14.04 -23.17
N TRP A 268 8.78 12.71 -23.31
CA TRP A 268 9.73 11.87 -22.59
C TRP A 268 11.21 12.18 -22.86
N GLU A 269 11.53 12.76 -24.01
CA GLU A 269 12.90 13.20 -24.38
C GLU A 269 13.30 14.51 -23.67
N ASN A 270 12.32 15.27 -23.19
CA ASN A 270 12.52 16.60 -22.66
C ASN A 270 13.15 16.59 -21.25
N ASP A 271 14.15 17.42 -21.03
CA ASP A 271 14.87 17.54 -19.76
C ASP A 271 14.00 18.07 -18.63
N LEU A 272 13.08 18.98 -18.93
CA LEU A 272 12.10 19.46 -17.95
C LEU A 272 11.20 18.32 -17.47
N HIS A 273 10.76 17.43 -18.39
CA HIS A 273 9.97 16.25 -18.02
C HIS A 273 10.78 15.29 -17.13
N PHE A 274 12.04 15.00 -17.50
CA PHE A 274 12.93 14.16 -16.69
C PHE A 274 13.12 14.72 -15.27
N ALA A 275 13.32 16.03 -15.14
CA ALA A 275 13.46 16.67 -13.84
C ALA A 275 12.15 16.63 -13.03
N GLN A 276 11.00 16.90 -13.67
CA GLN A 276 9.67 16.84 -13.03
C GLN A 276 9.32 15.46 -12.51
N GLN A 277 9.91 14.39 -13.04
CA GLN A 277 9.75 13.05 -12.50
C GLN A 277 10.22 12.95 -11.04
N ARG A 278 11.24 13.71 -10.64
CA ARG A 278 11.78 13.75 -9.26
C ARG A 278 10.91 14.54 -8.30
N LEU A 279 10.03 15.38 -8.81
CA LEU A 279 9.15 16.23 -7.99
C LEU A 279 7.74 15.63 -7.86
N ASN A 280 7.18 15.05 -8.93
CA ASN A 280 5.75 14.84 -9.03
C ASN A 280 5.33 13.44 -9.55
N GLN A 281 6.29 12.50 -9.67
CA GLN A 281 5.96 11.15 -10.17
C GLN A 281 6.20 10.05 -9.12
N CYS A 282 6.54 8.84 -9.54
CA CYS A 282 6.60 7.67 -8.64
C CYS A 282 7.57 7.83 -7.46
N ASN A 283 8.68 8.57 -7.66
CA ASN A 283 9.74 8.65 -6.66
C ASN A 283 10.14 10.10 -6.37
N SER A 284 9.35 10.76 -5.58
CA SER A 284 9.63 12.14 -5.11
C SER A 284 10.37 12.19 -3.76
N SER A 285 10.81 11.01 -3.25
CA SER A 285 11.46 10.88 -1.94
C SER A 285 12.99 11.01 -1.97
N LEU A 286 13.62 11.00 -3.15
CA LEU A 286 15.09 11.00 -3.27
C LEU A 286 15.71 12.37 -3.47
N ILE A 287 14.95 13.36 -3.96
CA ILE A 287 15.48 14.70 -4.23
C ILE A 287 15.90 15.38 -2.93
N ARG A 288 17.09 15.99 -2.95
CA ARG A 288 17.66 16.75 -1.86
C ARG A 288 18.16 18.10 -2.37
N ARG A 289 18.14 19.13 -1.52
CA ARG A 289 18.77 20.42 -1.78
C ARG A 289 20.23 20.34 -1.40
N VAL A 290 21.08 20.99 -2.18
CA VAL A 290 22.49 21.21 -1.81
C VAL A 290 22.57 22.36 -0.81
N ASN A 291 23.11 22.11 0.38
CA ASN A 291 23.16 23.10 1.46
C ASN A 291 24.52 23.83 1.57
N ASN A 292 25.59 23.23 1.07
CA ASN A 292 26.93 23.82 1.14
C ASN A 292 27.89 23.20 0.11
N GLN A 293 29.02 23.85 -0.10
CA GLN A 293 30.05 23.39 -1.05
C GLN A 293 30.72 22.07 -0.66
N ASN A 294 30.83 21.77 0.63
CA ASN A 294 31.44 20.49 1.07
C ASN A 294 30.58 19.31 0.66
N GLU A 295 29.25 19.46 0.74
CA GLU A 295 28.32 18.46 0.27
C GLU A 295 28.47 18.23 -1.25
N ILE A 296 28.64 19.30 -2.03
CA ILE A 296 29.00 19.17 -3.44
C ILE A 296 30.35 18.49 -3.61
N ALA A 297 31.37 18.87 -2.83
CA ALA A 297 32.69 18.26 -2.94
C ALA A 297 32.64 16.75 -2.67
N ASP A 298 31.85 16.30 -1.70
CA ASP A 298 31.64 14.89 -1.41
C ASP A 298 30.88 14.18 -2.54
N ILE A 299 29.84 14.81 -3.09
CA ILE A 299 29.11 14.29 -4.24
C ILE A 299 29.98 14.38 -5.51
N MET A 300 30.81 15.40 -5.64
CA MET A 300 31.55 15.81 -6.83
C MET A 300 33.04 15.45 -6.82
N ASN A 301 33.60 14.92 -5.74
CA ASN A 301 34.92 14.26 -5.80
C ASN A 301 35.02 13.27 -6.96
N ILE A 302 33.92 13.02 -7.58
CA ILE A 302 33.69 12.08 -8.66
C ILE A 302 33.29 12.79 -9.96
N LEU A 303 32.97 14.09 -9.93
CA LEU A 303 32.61 14.89 -11.09
C LEU A 303 33.84 15.67 -11.62
N PRO A 304 34.17 15.56 -12.92
CA PRO A 304 35.23 16.37 -13.51
C PRO A 304 34.97 17.86 -13.29
N ASN A 305 36.04 18.65 -13.05
CA ASN A 305 35.98 20.09 -12.81
C ASN A 305 35.19 20.87 -13.86
N GLY A 306 34.98 20.32 -15.08
CA GLY A 306 34.23 20.97 -16.15
C GLY A 306 32.72 21.08 -15.95
N VAL A 307 32.11 20.24 -15.07
CA VAL A 307 30.64 20.27 -14.86
C VAL A 307 30.22 21.51 -14.04
N LEU A 308 31.04 21.95 -13.11
CA LEU A 308 30.82 23.20 -12.36
C LEU A 308 30.97 24.46 -13.21
N ASN A 309 31.75 24.39 -14.30
CA ASN A 309 31.91 25.50 -15.21
C ASN A 309 30.66 25.84 -16.04
N ALA A 310 29.74 24.87 -16.16
CA ALA A 310 28.43 25.10 -16.80
C ALA A 310 27.48 25.94 -15.91
N ILE A 311 27.72 25.99 -14.59
CA ILE A 311 26.98 26.81 -13.64
C ILE A 311 27.80 28.09 -13.43
N VAL A 312 27.32 29.23 -13.91
CA VAL A 312 28.05 30.51 -13.98
C VAL A 312 28.58 31.01 -12.62
N ASP A 313 27.82 30.75 -11.53
CA ASP A 313 28.24 31.06 -10.15
C ASP A 313 27.63 29.99 -9.20
N VAL A 314 28.41 28.99 -8.92
CA VAL A 314 27.97 27.87 -8.04
C VAL A 314 27.64 28.36 -6.64
N ASN A 315 28.38 29.35 -6.11
CA ASN A 315 28.12 29.85 -4.77
C ASN A 315 26.79 30.59 -4.70
N ALA A 316 26.51 31.46 -5.64
CA ALA A 316 25.26 32.18 -5.70
C ALA A 316 24.07 31.21 -5.88
N VAL A 317 24.22 30.17 -6.71
CA VAL A 317 23.18 29.16 -6.92
C VAL A 317 22.88 28.34 -5.64
N ILE A 318 23.92 27.99 -4.86
CA ILE A 318 23.76 27.32 -3.56
C ILE A 318 23.12 28.26 -2.53
N GLU A 319 23.64 29.48 -2.38
CA GLU A 319 23.12 30.48 -1.43
C GLU A 319 21.65 30.82 -1.70
N ASN A 320 21.27 30.87 -2.96
CA ASN A 320 19.86 31.05 -3.38
C ASN A 320 19.01 29.79 -3.25
N GLY A 321 19.59 28.66 -2.87
CA GLY A 321 18.87 27.38 -2.71
C GLY A 321 18.34 26.82 -4.02
N GLN A 322 19.01 27.05 -5.13
CA GLN A 322 18.59 26.69 -6.48
C GLN A 322 19.27 25.42 -7.01
N LEU A 323 20.11 24.74 -6.20
CA LEU A 323 20.81 23.53 -6.59
C LEU A 323 20.30 22.32 -5.80
N TYR A 324 19.99 21.26 -6.53
CA TYR A 324 19.43 20.02 -5.98
C TYR A 324 20.13 18.80 -6.58
N PHE A 325 20.00 17.66 -5.92
CA PHE A 325 20.56 16.41 -6.42
C PHE A 325 19.74 15.20 -6.02
N THR A 326 19.95 14.10 -6.76
CA THR A 326 19.67 12.73 -6.32
C THR A 326 20.95 11.94 -6.32
N ASN A 327 21.18 11.14 -5.30
CA ASN A 327 22.32 10.23 -5.18
C ASN A 327 21.79 8.83 -4.83
N ILE A 328 21.88 7.91 -5.78
CA ILE A 328 21.36 6.56 -5.61
C ILE A 328 22.54 5.58 -5.57
N ASN A 329 22.74 4.95 -4.43
CA ASN A 329 23.77 3.94 -4.28
C ASN A 329 23.18 2.55 -4.51
N MET A 330 23.65 1.87 -5.58
CA MET A 330 23.22 0.53 -5.97
C MET A 330 24.31 -0.49 -5.67
N PRO A 331 23.99 -1.65 -5.10
CA PRO A 331 24.92 -2.77 -5.02
C PRO A 331 25.46 -3.17 -6.40
N GLU A 332 26.77 -3.35 -6.53
CA GLU A 332 27.44 -3.67 -7.80
C GLU A 332 26.89 -4.94 -8.47
N ASN A 333 26.50 -5.93 -7.67
CA ASN A 333 25.96 -7.20 -8.15
C ASN A 333 24.59 -7.08 -8.84
N LEU A 334 23.91 -5.94 -8.76
CA LEU A 334 22.61 -5.72 -9.41
C LEU A 334 22.73 -5.36 -10.90
N GLY A 335 23.91 -5.00 -11.37
CA GLY A 335 24.19 -4.72 -12.79
C GLY A 335 23.45 -3.48 -13.34
N ILE A 336 23.13 -2.54 -12.46
CA ILE A 336 22.59 -1.21 -12.77
C ILE A 336 23.47 -0.14 -12.12
N PRO A 337 23.56 1.08 -12.69
CA PRO A 337 24.48 2.11 -12.19
C PRO A 337 24.02 2.70 -10.86
N SER A 338 24.96 3.34 -10.16
CA SER A 338 24.73 4.23 -9.03
C SER A 338 24.75 5.68 -9.50
N PRO A 339 23.63 6.25 -9.97
CA PRO A 339 23.61 7.57 -10.56
C PRO A 339 23.67 8.67 -9.51
N VAL A 340 24.41 9.75 -9.84
CA VAL A 340 24.23 11.06 -9.23
C VAL A 340 23.69 12.00 -10.28
N VAL A 341 22.58 12.64 -10.01
CA VAL A 341 21.98 13.62 -10.92
C VAL A 341 21.90 14.98 -10.23
N LEU A 342 22.47 15.98 -10.85
CA LEU A 342 22.37 17.39 -10.42
C LEU A 342 21.25 18.10 -11.17
N PHE A 343 20.48 18.89 -10.43
CA PHE A 343 19.38 19.70 -10.96
C PHE A 343 19.54 21.15 -10.53
N GLN A 344 19.21 22.05 -11.42
CA GLN A 344 19.15 23.48 -11.11
C GLN A 344 17.74 24.03 -11.32
N MET A 345 17.28 24.86 -10.41
CA MET A 345 16.09 25.69 -10.58
C MET A 345 16.52 27.06 -11.11
N THR A 346 15.95 27.47 -12.23
CA THR A 346 16.15 28.81 -12.80
C THR A 346 14.81 29.48 -13.05
N ASP A 347 14.78 30.83 -13.02
CA ASP A 347 13.55 31.60 -13.26
C ASP A 347 13.03 31.44 -14.69
N ASP A 348 13.96 31.37 -15.67
CA ASP A 348 13.65 31.35 -17.09
C ASP A 348 13.31 29.96 -17.62
N GLU A 349 13.98 28.91 -17.12
CA GLU A 349 13.93 27.55 -17.69
C GLU A 349 13.36 26.51 -16.74
N GLY A 350 13.07 26.90 -15.50
CA GLY A 350 12.48 26.04 -14.47
C GLY A 350 13.46 25.00 -13.91
N PHE A 351 12.93 23.88 -13.43
CA PHE A 351 13.71 22.81 -12.81
C PHE A 351 14.20 21.80 -13.84
N ARG A 352 15.52 21.66 -14.01
CA ARG A 352 16.11 20.79 -15.04
C ARG A 352 17.43 20.15 -14.60
N PRO A 353 17.81 19.00 -15.21
CA PRO A 353 19.08 18.38 -14.95
C PRO A 353 20.22 19.18 -15.59
N VAL A 354 21.34 19.30 -14.88
CA VAL A 354 22.57 19.92 -15.38
C VAL A 354 23.69 18.92 -15.58
N ALA A 355 23.66 17.78 -14.89
CA ALA A 355 24.63 16.69 -15.10
C ALA A 355 24.09 15.35 -14.59
N ILE A 356 24.50 14.28 -15.24
CA ILE A 356 24.25 12.90 -14.81
C ILE A 356 25.60 12.17 -14.75
N LYS A 357 25.98 11.73 -13.56
CA LYS A 357 27.13 10.85 -13.37
C LYS A 357 26.64 9.40 -13.28
N LEU A 358 27.26 8.52 -14.03
CA LEU A 358 27.03 7.08 -13.97
C LEU A 358 28.34 6.37 -13.69
N ASN A 359 28.34 5.35 -12.84
CA ASN A 359 29.40 4.39 -12.79
C ASN A 359 29.22 3.40 -13.96
N VAL A 360 30.31 3.09 -14.63
CA VAL A 360 30.35 2.23 -15.82
C VAL A 360 31.17 0.99 -15.57
N ALA A 361 31.15 0.04 -16.51
CA ALA A 361 31.93 -1.18 -16.40
C ALA A 361 33.44 -0.88 -16.13
N ASN A 362 34.08 -1.76 -15.37
CA ASN A 362 35.50 -1.66 -14.96
C ASN A 362 35.79 -0.56 -13.90
N GLY A 363 34.81 -0.11 -13.14
CA GLY A 363 34.99 0.84 -12.04
C GLY A 363 35.25 2.28 -12.49
N GLY A 364 35.00 2.59 -13.76
CA GLY A 364 35.06 3.96 -14.27
C GLY A 364 33.78 4.75 -13.93
N GLU A 365 33.87 6.06 -14.06
CA GLU A 365 32.75 7.00 -13.94
C GLU A 365 32.71 7.90 -15.15
N VAL A 366 31.50 8.16 -15.66
CA VAL A 366 31.27 9.06 -16.78
C VAL A 366 30.23 10.08 -16.38
N VAL A 367 30.49 11.33 -16.71
CA VAL A 367 29.56 12.45 -16.54
C VAL A 367 29.01 12.84 -17.89
N PHE A 368 27.69 12.93 -17.95
CA PHE A 368 26.93 13.35 -19.12
C PHE A 368 26.30 14.72 -18.84
N GLN A 369 26.21 15.54 -19.89
CA GLN A 369 25.67 16.90 -19.85
C GLN A 369 24.67 17.11 -20.99
N PRO A 370 23.77 18.11 -20.89
CA PRO A 370 22.79 18.41 -21.94
C PRO A 370 23.39 18.73 -23.32
N ASP A 371 24.66 19.24 -23.35
CA ASP A 371 25.36 19.60 -24.59
C ASP A 371 26.10 18.42 -25.24
N ASP A 372 26.09 17.23 -24.65
CA ASP A 372 26.68 16.03 -25.23
C ASP A 372 25.86 15.52 -26.42
N ASP A 373 26.29 14.43 -27.03
CA ASP A 373 25.53 13.75 -28.06
C ASP A 373 24.10 13.45 -27.57
N PRO A 374 23.05 13.78 -28.33
CA PRO A 374 21.66 13.64 -27.87
C PRO A 374 21.29 12.22 -27.44
N ASN A 375 21.82 11.18 -28.11
CA ASN A 375 21.57 9.78 -27.73
C ASN A 375 22.37 9.37 -26.50
N ALA A 376 23.59 9.91 -26.31
CA ALA A 376 24.37 9.70 -25.10
C ALA A 376 23.66 10.30 -23.87
N TRP A 377 23.16 11.54 -24.00
CA TRP A 377 22.38 12.20 -22.96
C TRP A 377 21.07 11.48 -22.65
N MET A 378 20.34 11.04 -23.70
CA MET A 378 19.13 10.24 -23.56
C MET A 378 19.38 8.93 -22.81
N LEU A 379 20.43 8.19 -23.19
CA LEU A 379 20.81 6.94 -22.50
C LEU A 379 21.22 7.20 -21.06
N ALA A 380 21.92 8.30 -20.78
CA ALA A 380 22.27 8.68 -19.41
C ALA A 380 21.01 8.89 -18.56
N LYS A 381 19.99 9.57 -19.08
CA LYS A 381 18.68 9.74 -18.42
C LYS A 381 17.98 8.39 -18.21
N MET A 382 17.96 7.51 -19.22
CA MET A 382 17.34 6.17 -19.12
C MET A 382 18.03 5.29 -18.08
N TRP A 383 19.36 5.28 -18.02
CA TRP A 383 20.12 4.51 -17.05
C TRP A 383 20.09 5.10 -15.63
N ALA A 384 19.91 6.42 -15.47
CA ALA A 384 19.60 7.02 -14.19
C ALA A 384 18.18 6.62 -13.72
N ASN A 385 17.22 6.62 -14.65
CA ASN A 385 15.83 6.26 -14.36
C ASN A 385 15.64 4.78 -13.95
N ILE A 386 16.44 3.82 -14.49
CA ILE A 386 16.30 2.41 -14.08
C ILE A 386 16.70 2.22 -12.61
N SER A 387 17.71 2.93 -12.14
CA SER A 387 18.13 2.87 -10.73
C SER A 387 17.09 3.53 -9.81
N ASP A 388 16.55 4.65 -10.25
CA ASP A 388 15.47 5.33 -9.54
C ASP A 388 14.18 4.47 -9.50
N ALA A 389 13.79 3.85 -10.63
CA ALA A 389 12.68 2.90 -10.69
C ALA A 389 12.89 1.70 -9.75
N SER A 390 14.13 1.18 -9.70
CA SER A 390 14.48 0.07 -8.83
C SER A 390 14.35 0.44 -7.34
N MET A 391 14.79 1.63 -6.95
CA MET A 391 14.61 2.16 -5.60
C MET A 391 13.14 2.39 -5.27
N GLN A 392 12.41 3.03 -6.18
CA GLN A 392 10.99 3.30 -5.99
C GLN A 392 10.21 2.01 -5.79
N LEU A 393 10.31 1.08 -6.74
CA LEU A 393 9.57 -0.17 -6.72
C LEU A 393 9.89 -1.02 -5.49
N SER A 394 11.21 -1.17 -5.19
CA SER A 394 11.66 -2.06 -4.12
C SER A 394 11.46 -1.43 -2.74
N VAL A 395 11.97 -0.21 -2.54
CA VAL A 395 12.07 0.40 -1.22
C VAL A 395 10.85 1.23 -0.90
N VAL A 396 10.59 2.27 -1.72
CA VAL A 396 9.59 3.29 -1.38
C VAL A 396 8.18 2.69 -1.43
N HIS A 397 7.87 1.94 -2.49
CA HIS A 397 6.56 1.32 -2.66
C HIS A 397 6.47 0.01 -1.85
N LEU A 398 7.20 -1.04 -2.24
CA LEU A 398 7.02 -2.35 -1.65
C LEU A 398 7.52 -2.43 -0.20
N GLY A 399 8.75 -1.95 0.07
CA GLY A 399 9.39 -2.08 1.37
C GLY A 399 8.70 -1.26 2.47
N LEU A 400 8.56 0.04 2.24
CA LEU A 400 8.11 0.99 3.27
C LEU A 400 6.58 1.08 3.38
N THR A 401 5.82 0.87 2.28
CA THR A 401 4.38 0.89 2.38
C THR A 401 3.81 -0.51 2.63
N HIS A 402 4.02 -1.48 1.74
CA HIS A 402 3.41 -2.80 1.85
C HIS A 402 3.98 -3.64 3.01
N LEU A 403 5.28 -3.94 2.95
CA LEU A 403 5.87 -4.93 3.86
C LEU A 403 6.04 -4.40 5.28
N LEU A 404 6.43 -3.15 5.45
CA LEU A 404 6.58 -2.56 6.77
C LEU A 404 5.21 -2.39 7.45
N MET A 405 4.20 -1.92 6.71
CA MET A 405 2.86 -1.72 7.25
C MET A 405 2.11 -3.04 7.50
N GLU A 406 2.47 -4.14 6.84
CA GLU A 406 1.99 -5.49 7.21
C GLU A 406 2.32 -5.81 8.67
N GLY A 407 3.55 -5.52 9.11
CA GLY A 407 3.96 -5.70 10.50
C GLY A 407 3.13 -4.85 11.48
N VAL A 408 2.85 -3.59 11.12
CA VAL A 408 2.00 -2.70 11.93
C VAL A 408 0.58 -3.23 12.01
N ALA A 409 -0.02 -3.65 10.88
CA ALA A 409 -1.35 -4.23 10.82
C ALA A 409 -1.47 -5.48 11.72
N ILE A 410 -0.52 -6.41 11.61
CA ILE A 410 -0.45 -7.59 12.47
C ILE A 410 -0.43 -7.18 13.94
N CYS A 411 0.42 -6.21 14.29
CA CYS A 411 0.59 -5.75 15.66
C CYS A 411 -0.69 -5.12 16.24
N VAL A 412 -1.42 -4.35 15.43
CA VAL A 412 -2.74 -3.79 15.79
C VAL A 412 -3.73 -4.90 16.14
N HIS A 413 -3.87 -5.90 15.26
CA HIS A 413 -4.82 -7.01 15.48
C HIS A 413 -4.45 -7.87 16.70
N ARG A 414 -3.17 -7.95 17.06
CA ARG A 414 -2.66 -8.78 18.16
C ARG A 414 -2.81 -8.12 19.53
N ASN A 415 -2.68 -6.81 19.58
CA ASN A 415 -2.54 -6.08 20.87
C ASN A 415 -3.73 -5.19 21.20
N LEU A 416 -4.52 -4.76 20.22
CA LEU A 416 -5.67 -3.91 20.43
C LEU A 416 -6.97 -4.70 20.28
N SER A 417 -7.83 -4.62 21.29
CA SER A 417 -9.18 -5.17 21.20
C SER A 417 -10.00 -4.46 20.11
N SER A 418 -10.90 -5.16 19.45
CA SER A 418 -11.86 -4.55 18.51
C SER A 418 -12.74 -3.43 19.14
N ARG A 419 -12.78 -3.34 20.46
CA ARG A 419 -13.42 -2.26 21.22
C ARG A 419 -12.50 -1.07 21.48
N HIS A 420 -11.18 -1.24 21.27
CA HIS A 420 -10.20 -0.19 21.50
C HIS A 420 -10.38 0.96 20.49
N PRO A 421 -10.39 2.25 20.91
CA PRO A 421 -10.55 3.37 19.98
C PRO A 421 -9.47 3.38 18.88
N ILE A 422 -8.20 3.12 19.24
CA ILE A 422 -7.10 3.13 18.25
C ILE A 422 -7.22 1.96 17.27
N TYR A 423 -7.74 0.79 17.67
CA TYR A 423 -8.08 -0.28 16.73
C TYR A 423 -9.07 0.21 15.66
N LYS A 424 -10.15 0.88 16.12
CA LYS A 424 -11.18 1.40 15.22
C LYS A 424 -10.70 2.52 14.30
N LEU A 425 -9.71 3.28 14.75
CA LEU A 425 -9.05 4.31 13.94
C LEU A 425 -8.17 3.70 12.84
N LEU A 426 -7.33 2.71 13.19
CA LEU A 426 -6.28 2.21 12.30
C LEU A 426 -6.74 1.11 11.33
N VAL A 427 -7.61 0.18 11.76
CA VAL A 427 -7.98 -0.99 10.94
C VAL A 427 -8.52 -0.62 9.55
N PRO A 428 -9.30 0.45 9.37
CA PRO A 428 -9.71 0.87 8.02
C PRO A 428 -8.56 1.16 7.06
N HIS A 429 -7.37 1.48 7.57
CA HIS A 429 -6.18 1.76 6.77
C HIS A 429 -5.35 0.51 6.43
N PHE A 430 -5.73 -0.65 6.96
CA PHE A 430 -5.12 -1.96 6.66
C PHE A 430 -6.03 -2.88 5.85
N TYR A 431 -7.19 -2.41 5.42
CA TYR A 431 -8.15 -3.23 4.71
C TYR A 431 -7.53 -3.82 3.44
N TYR A 432 -7.53 -5.16 3.34
CA TYR A 432 -6.86 -5.95 2.31
C TYR A 432 -5.32 -5.92 2.29
N ASN A 433 -4.64 -5.18 3.15
CA ASN A 433 -3.17 -5.11 3.14
C ASN A 433 -2.51 -6.49 3.30
N LEU A 434 -2.99 -7.30 4.24
CA LEU A 434 -2.46 -8.66 4.46
C LEU A 434 -2.72 -9.57 3.25
N ALA A 435 -3.90 -9.47 2.65
CA ALA A 435 -4.28 -10.29 1.49
C ALA A 435 -3.48 -9.92 0.23
N ILE A 436 -3.29 -8.62 -0.04
CA ILE A 436 -2.53 -8.18 -1.21
C ILE A 436 -1.06 -8.57 -1.09
N ASN A 437 -0.49 -8.48 0.11
CA ASN A 437 0.90 -8.86 0.34
C ASN A 437 1.12 -10.38 0.18
N GLU A 438 0.17 -11.20 0.62
CA GLU A 438 0.24 -12.65 0.38
C GLU A 438 0.13 -12.96 -1.12
N MET A 439 -0.81 -12.34 -1.83
CA MET A 439 -0.95 -12.47 -3.27
C MET A 439 0.31 -11.98 -4.01
N ALA A 440 0.91 -10.87 -3.58
CA ALA A 440 2.14 -10.35 -4.17
C ALA A 440 3.32 -11.32 -4.00
N ARG A 441 3.44 -12.01 -2.86
CA ARG A 441 4.45 -13.05 -2.67
C ARG A 441 4.30 -14.18 -3.69
N ASP A 442 3.08 -14.59 -3.96
CA ASP A 442 2.79 -15.70 -4.89
C ASP A 442 2.90 -15.33 -6.38
N LEU A 443 2.80 -14.04 -6.72
CA LEU A 443 2.82 -13.58 -8.12
C LEU A 443 4.13 -12.87 -8.50
N LEU A 444 4.69 -12.07 -7.60
CA LEU A 444 5.84 -11.22 -7.91
C LEU A 444 7.17 -11.92 -7.60
N PHE A 445 7.27 -12.62 -6.44
CA PHE A 445 8.54 -13.14 -5.91
C PHE A 445 8.84 -14.59 -6.25
N ILE A 446 7.92 -15.33 -6.86
CA ILE A 446 8.22 -16.70 -7.29
C ILE A 446 9.25 -16.70 -8.42
N PRO A 447 10.08 -17.75 -8.55
CA PRO A 447 11.01 -17.88 -9.68
C PRO A 447 10.29 -17.76 -11.03
N GLY A 448 10.76 -16.83 -11.87
CA GLY A 448 10.11 -16.50 -13.14
C GLY A 448 8.82 -15.67 -13.00
N GLY A 449 8.50 -15.16 -11.82
CA GLY A 449 7.41 -14.25 -11.56
C GLY A 449 7.56 -12.88 -12.21
N TYR A 450 6.65 -11.97 -11.92
CA TYR A 450 6.68 -10.67 -12.58
C TYR A 450 7.97 -9.88 -12.30
N LEU A 451 8.49 -9.88 -11.07
CA LEU A 451 9.74 -9.16 -10.76
C LEU A 451 10.93 -9.71 -11.56
N ASP A 452 11.01 -11.03 -11.75
CA ASP A 452 12.09 -11.65 -12.53
C ASP A 452 12.01 -11.33 -14.02
N THR A 453 10.81 -11.05 -14.53
CA THR A 453 10.57 -10.88 -15.98
C THR A 453 10.38 -9.43 -16.42
N THR A 454 10.22 -8.49 -15.48
CA THR A 454 9.93 -7.07 -15.77
C THR A 454 10.90 -6.10 -15.13
N THR A 455 11.83 -6.58 -14.29
CA THR A 455 12.86 -5.73 -13.67
C THR A 455 14.27 -6.24 -13.97
N LYS A 456 15.23 -5.33 -14.08
CA LYS A 456 16.63 -5.66 -14.28
C LYS A 456 17.26 -6.36 -13.08
N ILE A 457 16.81 -5.99 -11.88
CA ILE A 457 17.39 -6.46 -10.61
C ILE A 457 16.78 -7.78 -10.12
N HIS A 458 15.71 -8.25 -10.76
CA HIS A 458 14.96 -9.44 -10.36
C HIS A 458 14.44 -9.41 -8.90
N SER A 459 13.71 -10.41 -8.49
CA SER A 459 13.16 -10.54 -7.14
C SER A 459 14.22 -10.51 -6.03
N ALA A 460 15.38 -11.12 -6.27
CA ALA A 460 16.48 -11.15 -5.31
C ALA A 460 17.07 -9.74 -5.06
N GLY A 461 17.24 -8.94 -6.12
CA GLY A 461 17.73 -7.56 -6.00
C GLY A 461 16.72 -6.66 -5.30
N VAL A 462 15.42 -6.85 -5.56
CA VAL A 462 14.34 -6.14 -4.85
C VAL A 462 14.46 -6.37 -3.35
N LEU A 463 14.57 -7.62 -2.88
CA LEU A 463 14.72 -7.93 -1.46
C LEU A 463 16.03 -7.39 -0.88
N GLN A 464 17.12 -7.39 -1.66
CA GLN A 464 18.41 -6.83 -1.24
C GLN A 464 18.31 -5.32 -0.96
N LEU A 465 17.65 -4.55 -1.83
CA LEU A 465 17.46 -3.11 -1.65
C LEU A 465 16.55 -2.80 -0.44
N ILE A 466 15.51 -3.60 -0.23
CA ILE A 466 14.64 -3.46 0.94
C ILE A 466 15.43 -3.63 2.23
N LYS A 467 16.23 -4.69 2.35
CA LYS A 467 17.09 -4.95 3.52
C LYS A 467 18.02 -3.78 3.81
N GLN A 468 18.73 -3.33 2.78
CA GLN A 468 19.70 -2.23 2.90
C GLN A 468 19.03 -0.96 3.45
N ARG A 469 17.86 -0.59 2.94
CA ARG A 469 17.19 0.65 3.37
C ARG A 469 16.50 0.53 4.72
N LEU A 470 15.88 -0.61 5.03
CA LEU A 470 15.20 -0.81 6.32
C LEU A 470 16.15 -0.79 7.52
N GLY A 471 17.44 -1.09 7.31
CA GLY A 471 18.46 -0.97 8.35
C GLY A 471 18.67 0.46 8.83
N ASP A 472 18.48 1.44 7.95
CA ASP A 472 18.73 2.86 8.21
C ASP A 472 17.45 3.69 8.41
N TRP A 473 16.28 3.12 8.06
CA TRP A 473 14.99 3.83 8.12
C TRP A 473 14.49 4.01 9.55
N ASN A 474 14.05 5.21 9.88
CA ASN A 474 13.43 5.49 11.17
C ASN A 474 12.11 6.27 11.02
N MET A 475 11.14 5.93 11.89
CA MET A 475 9.79 6.51 11.84
C MET A 475 9.76 8.01 12.15
N ASN A 476 10.62 8.49 13.06
CA ASN A 476 10.62 9.89 13.50
C ASN A 476 11.10 10.87 12.42
N ILE A 477 11.89 10.39 11.50
CA ILE A 477 12.45 11.22 10.41
C ILE A 477 11.82 10.79 9.09
N ASP A 478 12.20 9.60 8.59
CA ASP A 478 11.80 9.13 7.26
C ASP A 478 10.29 8.83 7.16
N GLY A 479 9.66 8.41 8.26
CA GLY A 479 8.22 8.10 8.34
C GLY A 479 7.36 9.32 8.63
N THR A 480 7.96 10.45 9.06
CA THR A 480 7.26 11.69 9.40
C THR A 480 7.42 12.71 8.28
N PHE A 481 6.45 12.77 7.39
CA PHE A 481 6.57 13.44 6.10
C PHE A 481 7.11 14.89 6.14
N PRO A 482 6.63 15.81 7.02
CA PRO A 482 7.21 17.16 7.08
C PRO A 482 8.66 17.16 7.59
N VAL A 483 9.04 16.25 8.45
CA VAL A 483 10.42 16.11 8.96
C VAL A 483 11.33 15.58 7.87
N ASP A 484 10.91 14.57 7.10
CA ASP A 484 11.64 14.07 5.94
C ASP A 484 11.94 15.20 4.93
N LEU A 485 10.95 16.03 4.62
CA LEU A 485 11.15 17.19 3.73
C LEU A 485 12.19 18.16 4.30
N GLN A 486 12.17 18.42 5.59
CA GLN A 486 13.13 19.29 6.26
C GLN A 486 14.55 18.73 6.21
N GLU A 487 14.72 17.46 6.54
CA GLU A 487 16.02 16.75 6.50
C GLU A 487 16.63 16.68 5.08
N ARG A 488 15.77 16.77 4.07
CA ARG A 488 16.19 16.88 2.67
C ARG A 488 16.44 18.31 2.20
N GLY A 489 16.25 19.31 3.08
CA GLY A 489 16.46 20.74 2.78
C GLY A 489 15.38 21.32 1.86
N LEU A 490 14.18 20.75 1.81
CA LEU A 490 13.12 21.11 0.86
C LEU A 490 12.07 22.05 1.46
N THR A 491 12.27 22.50 2.70
CA THR A 491 11.44 23.49 3.38
C THR A 491 12.16 24.79 3.56
N GLY A 492 11.42 25.93 3.54
CA GLY A 492 11.96 27.25 3.72
C GLY A 492 11.96 27.75 5.17
N ASP A 493 12.28 29.03 5.36
CA ASP A 493 12.39 29.69 6.69
C ASP A 493 11.08 29.72 7.50
N GLY A 494 9.94 29.37 6.87
CA GLY A 494 8.63 29.25 7.52
C GLY A 494 8.41 27.94 8.29
N GLY A 495 9.43 27.09 8.39
CA GLY A 495 9.38 25.79 9.07
C GLY A 495 8.96 24.62 8.19
N VAL A 496 8.76 23.45 8.81
CA VAL A 496 8.54 22.15 8.13
C VAL A 496 7.35 22.12 7.16
N ASN A 497 6.41 23.03 7.29
CA ASN A 497 5.22 23.12 6.46
C ASN A 497 5.37 24.03 5.23
N ASN A 498 6.53 24.71 5.07
CA ASN A 498 6.76 25.66 4.01
C ASN A 498 7.67 25.06 2.92
N VAL A 499 7.07 24.40 1.93
CA VAL A 499 7.78 23.86 0.77
C VAL A 499 8.23 25.00 -0.13
N ASN A 500 9.52 25.05 -0.45
CA ASN A 500 10.13 26.19 -1.15
C ASN A 500 10.54 25.90 -2.62
N ILE A 501 10.15 24.75 -3.17
CA ILE A 501 10.40 24.43 -4.58
C ILE A 501 9.13 24.69 -5.39
N PRO A 502 9.13 25.65 -6.30
CA PRO A 502 7.99 25.91 -7.17
C PRO A 502 7.60 24.67 -7.99
N GLY A 503 6.31 24.29 -7.96
CA GLY A 503 5.80 23.17 -8.73
C GLY A 503 6.11 21.79 -8.12
N PHE A 504 6.55 21.72 -6.87
CA PHE A 504 6.70 20.46 -6.14
C PHE A 504 5.36 20.06 -5.48
N PHE A 505 4.40 19.74 -6.31
CA PHE A 505 3.01 19.49 -5.87
C PHE A 505 2.86 18.29 -4.93
N TYR A 506 3.70 17.25 -5.09
CA TYR A 506 3.74 16.14 -4.14
C TYR A 506 4.02 16.62 -2.71
N ALA A 507 5.02 17.49 -2.54
CA ALA A 507 5.34 18.00 -1.21
C ALA A 507 4.27 18.97 -0.70
N GLU A 508 3.81 19.92 -1.54
CA GLU A 508 2.78 20.89 -1.18
C GLU A 508 1.47 20.23 -0.74
N ASP A 509 0.96 19.29 -1.55
CA ASP A 509 -0.30 18.60 -1.28
C ASP A 509 -0.11 17.56 -0.17
N GLY A 510 1.04 16.89 -0.12
CA GLY A 510 1.39 15.94 0.93
C GLY A 510 1.42 16.57 2.33
N VAL A 511 2.00 17.77 2.47
CA VAL A 511 2.01 18.53 3.75
C VAL A 511 0.59 18.91 4.17
N ARG A 512 -0.25 19.37 3.25
CA ARG A 512 -1.66 19.69 3.57
C ARG A 512 -2.41 18.46 4.07
N LEU A 513 -2.25 17.32 3.41
CA LEU A 513 -2.88 16.05 3.78
C LEU A 513 -2.32 15.51 5.11
N TYR A 514 -1.00 15.58 5.32
CA TYR A 514 -0.39 15.21 6.58
C TYR A 514 -0.96 15.99 7.76
N ASN A 515 -1.06 17.31 7.61
CA ASN A 515 -1.60 18.20 8.64
C ASN A 515 -3.09 17.92 8.92
N ALA A 516 -3.89 17.64 7.88
CA ALA A 516 -5.29 17.26 8.04
C ALA A 516 -5.44 15.92 8.78
N ILE A 517 -4.63 14.91 8.45
CA ILE A 517 -4.58 13.62 9.15
C ILE A 517 -4.13 13.82 10.59
N HIS A 518 -3.06 14.60 10.83
CA HIS A 518 -2.53 14.87 12.16
C HIS A 518 -3.62 15.51 13.05
N LYS A 519 -4.27 16.54 12.57
CA LYS A 519 -5.37 17.21 13.28
C LYS A 519 -6.53 16.27 13.59
N TYR A 520 -6.89 15.40 12.64
CA TYR A 520 -7.92 14.37 12.85
C TYR A 520 -7.50 13.38 13.95
N VAL A 521 -6.30 12.86 13.88
CA VAL A 521 -5.75 11.92 14.87
C VAL A 521 -5.63 12.58 16.24
N GLU A 522 -5.13 13.82 16.31
CA GLU A 522 -5.01 14.60 17.54
C GLU A 522 -6.36 14.76 18.24
N GLN A 523 -7.39 15.22 17.54
CA GLN A 523 -8.73 15.38 18.09
C GLN A 523 -9.31 14.04 18.55
N TYR A 524 -9.07 12.96 17.78
CA TYR A 524 -9.56 11.62 18.10
C TYR A 524 -8.86 11.04 19.35
N VAL A 525 -7.55 11.15 19.45
CA VAL A 525 -6.77 10.71 20.61
C VAL A 525 -7.17 11.50 21.85
N HIS A 526 -7.25 12.83 21.77
CA HIS A 526 -7.66 13.67 22.89
C HIS A 526 -9.08 13.42 23.36
N HIS A 527 -9.97 12.94 22.49
CA HIS A 527 -11.33 12.56 22.90
C HIS A 527 -11.33 11.37 23.88
N TYR A 528 -10.46 10.37 23.67
CA TYR A 528 -10.43 9.16 24.50
C TYR A 528 -9.41 9.24 25.66
N TYR A 529 -8.28 9.92 25.46
CA TYR A 529 -7.27 10.17 26.49
C TYR A 529 -7.43 11.58 27.08
N SER A 530 -8.65 11.91 27.51
CA SER A 530 -8.96 13.19 28.14
C SER A 530 -8.78 13.11 29.66
N GLY A 531 -8.41 14.24 30.29
CA GLY A 531 -8.25 14.39 31.73
C GLY A 531 -8.46 15.84 32.18
N VAL A 532 -8.40 16.09 33.47
CA VAL A 532 -8.54 17.43 34.05
C VAL A 532 -7.27 18.27 33.83
N ASN A 533 -6.14 17.59 33.72
CA ASN A 533 -4.81 18.18 33.51
C ASN A 533 -3.92 17.20 32.71
N ASP A 534 -2.71 17.61 32.34
CA ASP A 534 -1.76 16.81 31.55
C ASP A 534 -1.32 15.55 32.29
N GLU A 535 -1.25 15.56 33.64
CA GLU A 535 -0.90 14.40 34.45
C GLU A 535 -1.98 13.32 34.33
N ASP A 536 -3.25 13.68 34.44
CA ASP A 536 -4.37 12.75 34.26
C ASP A 536 -4.39 12.14 32.84
N ILE A 537 -4.09 12.93 31.82
CA ILE A 537 -4.02 12.49 30.41
C ILE A 537 -2.88 11.49 30.24
N MET A 538 -1.71 11.80 30.82
CA MET A 538 -0.54 10.93 30.78
C MET A 538 -0.78 9.62 31.54
N ASP A 539 -1.38 9.70 32.72
CA ASP A 539 -1.73 8.51 33.51
C ASP A 539 -2.69 7.60 32.76
N ARG A 540 -3.69 8.15 32.06
CA ARG A 540 -4.60 7.36 31.21
C ARG A 540 -3.86 6.64 30.09
N LEU A 541 -2.89 7.29 29.44
CA LEU A 541 -2.07 6.66 28.40
C LEU A 541 -1.17 5.57 28.97
N LEU A 542 -0.53 5.82 30.11
CA LEU A 542 0.37 4.87 30.77
C LEU A 542 -0.37 3.65 31.34
N CYS A 543 -1.62 3.81 31.75
CA CYS A 543 -2.48 2.73 32.25
C CYS A 543 -3.12 1.89 31.11
N ASP A 544 -3.04 2.34 29.87
CA ASP A 544 -3.57 1.59 28.72
C ASP A 544 -2.63 0.44 28.36
N THR A 545 -2.93 -0.72 28.89
CA THR A 545 -2.09 -1.92 28.71
C THR A 545 -2.03 -2.42 27.27
N GLU A 546 -3.06 -2.15 26.46
CA GLU A 546 -3.12 -2.58 25.07
C GLU A 546 -2.28 -1.69 24.18
N ILE A 547 -2.35 -0.37 24.32
CA ILE A 547 -1.53 0.54 23.53
C ILE A 547 -0.06 0.42 23.85
N GLN A 548 0.27 0.16 25.12
CA GLN A 548 1.65 -0.06 25.53
C GLN A 548 2.19 -1.43 25.03
N ALA A 549 1.35 -2.46 24.99
CA ALA A 549 1.71 -3.75 24.41
C ALA A 549 1.90 -3.64 22.88
N PHE A 550 1.06 -2.85 22.20
CA PHE A 550 1.22 -2.54 20.79
C PHE A 550 2.58 -1.88 20.51
N TYR A 551 2.94 -0.83 21.27
CA TYR A 551 4.24 -0.17 21.14
C TYR A 551 5.40 -1.15 21.37
N ALA A 552 5.34 -1.88 22.47
CA ALA A 552 6.41 -2.81 22.85
C ALA A 552 6.66 -3.87 21.77
N GLU A 553 5.62 -4.43 21.14
CA GLU A 553 5.76 -5.41 20.07
C GLU A 553 6.27 -4.78 18.76
N LEU A 554 5.91 -3.52 18.47
CA LEU A 554 6.43 -2.79 17.31
C LEU A 554 7.94 -2.62 17.36
N VAL A 555 8.48 -2.20 18.51
CA VAL A 555 9.91 -1.90 18.68
C VAL A 555 10.75 -3.11 19.07
N LEU A 556 10.13 -4.19 19.57
CA LEU A 556 10.86 -5.40 19.93
C LEU A 556 11.63 -5.93 18.70
N PRO A 557 12.96 -6.16 18.82
CA PRO A 557 13.75 -6.66 17.70
C PRO A 557 13.20 -7.96 17.10
N ARG A 558 13.33 -8.10 15.81
CA ARG A 558 13.03 -9.36 15.13
C ARG A 558 13.96 -10.46 15.63
N ALA A 559 13.39 -11.63 15.93
CA ALA A 559 14.13 -12.80 16.34
C ALA A 559 13.40 -14.06 15.89
N GLN A 560 14.10 -15.20 15.85
CA GLN A 560 13.51 -16.49 15.47
C GLN A 560 12.46 -16.96 16.47
N GLU A 561 12.70 -16.69 17.74
CA GLU A 561 11.79 -17.00 18.83
C GLU A 561 11.52 -15.73 19.65
N ASN A 562 10.27 -15.49 20.01
CA ASN A 562 9.83 -14.35 20.83
C ASN A 562 10.31 -12.97 20.33
N GLY A 563 10.50 -12.83 19.03
CA GLY A 563 10.81 -11.55 18.39
C GLY A 563 9.57 -10.69 18.20
N GLY A 564 9.78 -9.42 17.79
CA GLY A 564 8.77 -8.44 17.46
C GLY A 564 8.82 -8.02 15.98
N ILE A 565 8.25 -6.87 15.69
CA ILE A 565 8.23 -6.28 14.35
C ILE A 565 9.57 -5.65 13.98
N GLY A 566 10.30 -5.15 14.97
CA GLY A 566 11.63 -4.55 14.81
C GLY A 566 11.59 -3.22 14.08
N MET A 567 10.57 -2.41 14.29
CA MET A 567 10.56 -1.01 13.83
C MET A 567 11.58 -0.21 14.63
N GLN A 568 12.40 0.56 13.93
CA GLN A 568 13.41 1.39 14.56
C GLN A 568 12.89 2.80 14.79
N VAL A 569 13.33 3.39 15.91
CA VAL A 569 13.14 4.80 16.23
C VAL A 569 11.69 5.30 16.04
N LEU A 570 10.76 4.68 16.78
CA LEU A 570 9.43 5.25 16.93
C LEU A 570 9.41 6.43 17.91
N PRO A 571 8.45 7.37 17.81
CA PRO A 571 8.16 8.31 18.88
C PRO A 571 7.88 7.57 20.19
N GLY A 572 8.68 7.80 21.21
CA GLY A 572 8.59 7.13 22.51
C GLY A 572 9.96 6.77 23.08
N ASN A 573 10.01 6.37 24.33
CA ASN A 573 11.22 5.95 25.01
C ASN A 573 10.98 4.67 25.83
N ASN A 574 12.05 3.95 26.13
CA ASN A 574 12.00 2.81 27.06
C ASN A 574 10.94 1.75 26.71
N GLY A 575 10.62 1.56 25.43
CA GLY A 575 9.67 0.53 24.97
C GLY A 575 8.20 0.88 25.21
N ARG A 576 7.82 2.16 25.38
CA ARG A 576 6.45 2.60 25.57
C ARG A 576 6.19 4.02 25.07
N PHE A 577 4.92 4.35 24.83
CA PHE A 577 4.48 5.73 24.70
C PHE A 577 4.48 6.41 26.08
N GLU A 578 5.12 7.57 26.17
CA GLU A 578 5.15 8.39 27.38
C GLU A 578 4.19 9.59 27.30
N THR A 579 3.88 10.07 26.09
CA THR A 579 2.98 11.18 25.84
C THR A 579 1.99 10.88 24.73
N THR A 580 0.83 11.55 24.78
CA THR A 580 -0.17 11.47 23.69
C THR A 580 0.38 12.02 22.36
N GLY A 581 1.29 12.99 22.39
CA GLY A 581 1.96 13.50 21.20
C GLY A 581 2.73 12.40 20.46
N GLN A 582 3.50 11.57 21.17
CA GLN A 582 4.21 10.43 20.58
C GLN A 582 3.25 9.42 19.93
N LEU A 583 2.12 9.16 20.56
CA LEU A 583 1.06 8.32 20.00
C LEU A 583 0.46 8.97 18.75
N ILE A 584 0.11 10.26 18.80
CA ILE A 584 -0.46 11.02 17.69
C ILE A 584 0.47 10.99 16.48
N ASP A 585 1.76 11.26 16.66
CA ASP A 585 2.75 11.24 15.57
C ASP A 585 2.86 9.86 14.93
N THR A 586 2.91 8.79 15.74
CA THR A 586 2.98 7.41 15.24
C THR A 586 1.73 7.04 14.42
N LEU A 587 0.54 7.36 14.93
CA LEU A 587 -0.72 7.07 14.24
C LEU A 587 -0.88 7.90 12.96
N THR A 588 -0.50 9.18 12.99
CA THR A 588 -0.52 10.07 11.83
C THR A 588 0.37 9.54 10.72
N SER A 589 1.62 9.21 11.04
CA SER A 589 2.57 8.65 10.08
C SER A 589 2.11 7.30 9.51
N THR A 590 1.54 6.43 10.35
CA THR A 590 0.97 5.16 9.90
C THR A 590 -0.16 5.37 8.88
N ILE A 591 -1.13 6.24 9.18
CA ILE A 591 -2.24 6.56 8.27
C ILE A 591 -1.73 7.20 6.98
N PHE A 592 -0.78 8.15 7.08
CA PHE A 592 -0.19 8.81 5.93
C PHE A 592 0.54 7.83 5.00
N ILE A 593 1.33 6.91 5.54
CA ILE A 593 2.06 5.90 4.77
C ILE A 593 1.08 4.95 4.07
N CYS A 594 0.06 4.47 4.79
CA CYS A 594 -0.94 3.53 4.24
C CYS A 594 -1.85 4.15 3.17
N SER A 595 -2.00 5.47 3.14
CA SER A 595 -2.90 6.16 2.23
C SER A 595 -2.15 7.08 1.25
N VAL A 596 -1.69 8.24 1.71
CA VAL A 596 -1.13 9.31 0.86
C VAL A 596 0.19 8.89 0.21
N MET A 597 1.13 8.36 0.98
CA MET A 597 2.42 7.93 0.46
C MET A 597 2.26 6.76 -0.51
N HIS A 598 1.44 5.77 -0.15
CA HIS A 598 1.13 4.65 -1.04
C HIS A 598 0.50 5.13 -2.36
N ALA A 599 -0.50 6.02 -2.31
CA ALA A 599 -1.12 6.58 -3.51
C ALA A 599 -0.13 7.32 -4.40
N ALA A 600 0.74 8.15 -3.81
CA ALA A 600 1.74 8.94 -4.53
C ALA A 600 2.77 8.06 -5.26
N THR A 601 3.18 6.95 -4.66
CA THR A 601 4.22 6.08 -5.22
C THR A 601 3.66 4.97 -6.11
N ASN A 602 2.43 4.48 -5.85
CA ASN A 602 1.85 3.35 -6.58
C ASN A 602 1.15 3.76 -7.88
N PHE A 603 0.20 4.70 -7.86
CA PHE A 603 -0.65 4.99 -9.01
C PHE A 603 0.03 5.67 -10.21
N PRO A 604 1.17 6.37 -10.08
CA PRO A 604 1.90 6.84 -11.25
C PRO A 604 2.63 5.74 -12.03
N GLN A 605 2.79 4.53 -11.52
CA GLN A 605 3.68 3.50 -12.07
C GLN A 605 3.36 3.19 -13.54
N TYR A 606 2.09 2.94 -13.89
CA TYR A 606 1.75 2.68 -15.29
C TYR A 606 2.03 3.89 -16.20
N ASP A 607 1.70 5.10 -15.75
CA ASP A 607 1.94 6.32 -16.51
C ASP A 607 3.45 6.55 -16.75
N GLN A 608 4.33 6.06 -15.90
CA GLN A 608 5.78 6.20 -16.02
C GLN A 608 6.43 5.00 -16.69
N TYR A 609 6.20 3.80 -16.17
CA TYR A 609 6.88 2.56 -16.60
C TYR A 609 6.25 1.92 -17.82
N GLY A 610 5.00 2.23 -18.13
CA GLY A 610 4.29 1.71 -19.29
C GLY A 610 4.88 2.12 -20.62
N PHE A 611 5.75 3.16 -20.67
CA PHE A 611 6.54 3.56 -21.83
C PHE A 611 8.04 3.46 -21.52
N PRO A 612 8.70 2.33 -21.84
CA PRO A 612 10.09 2.07 -21.44
C PRO A 612 11.12 3.14 -21.82
N PRO A 613 11.03 3.84 -22.95
CA PRO A 613 11.98 4.93 -23.23
C PRO A 613 11.93 6.07 -22.20
N ASN A 614 10.79 6.31 -21.57
CA ASN A 614 10.63 7.34 -20.54
C ASN A 614 11.24 6.94 -19.20
N TYR A 615 10.87 5.76 -18.69
CA TYR A 615 11.23 5.36 -17.32
C TYR A 615 11.14 3.83 -17.20
N SER A 616 12.22 3.14 -17.56
CA SER A 616 12.21 1.68 -17.64
C SER A 616 12.57 1.01 -16.31
N THR A 617 11.91 -0.10 -16.02
CA THR A 617 12.32 -1.04 -14.96
C THR A 617 13.26 -2.13 -15.47
N LEU A 618 13.38 -2.27 -16.80
CA LEU A 618 14.22 -3.26 -17.49
C LEU A 618 14.91 -2.63 -18.70
N LEU A 619 16.22 -2.60 -18.69
CA LEU A 619 17.06 -2.26 -19.84
C LEU A 619 18.04 -3.38 -20.13
N HIS A 620 18.36 -3.59 -21.41
CA HIS A 620 19.39 -4.52 -21.86
C HIS A 620 20.74 -3.84 -22.04
N GLY A 621 21.81 -4.60 -22.04
CA GLY A 621 23.15 -4.07 -22.18
C GLY A 621 23.70 -3.42 -20.91
N ALA A 622 24.48 -2.38 -21.09
CA ALA A 622 25.17 -1.63 -20.05
C ALA A 622 25.03 -0.10 -20.30
N PRO A 623 25.23 0.76 -19.29
CA PRO A 623 25.25 2.19 -19.47
C PRO A 623 26.33 2.63 -20.48
N PRO A 624 26.15 3.78 -21.17
CA PRO A 624 27.12 4.29 -22.11
C PRO A 624 28.46 4.56 -21.43
N GLN A 625 29.57 4.17 -22.11
CA GLN A 625 30.91 4.23 -21.54
C GLN A 625 31.61 5.59 -21.72
N ASN A 626 31.03 6.48 -22.51
CA ASN A 626 31.49 7.84 -22.77
C ASN A 626 30.35 8.66 -23.38
N ALA A 627 30.53 9.96 -23.50
CA ALA A 627 29.58 10.93 -24.07
C ALA A 627 29.74 11.13 -25.60
N ASN A 628 30.43 10.22 -26.30
CA ASN A 628 30.60 10.32 -27.75
C ASN A 628 29.31 10.00 -28.50
N VAL A 629 29.34 10.25 -29.84
CA VAL A 629 28.22 9.98 -30.74
C VAL A 629 27.76 8.51 -30.65
N ILE A 630 26.45 8.35 -30.39
CA ILE A 630 25.78 7.06 -30.29
C ILE A 630 24.70 6.97 -31.37
N GLU A 631 24.67 5.89 -32.10
CA GLU A 631 23.65 5.62 -33.12
C GLU A 631 22.27 5.34 -32.49
N ASP A 632 21.19 5.78 -33.14
CA ASP A 632 19.79 5.56 -32.71
C ASP A 632 19.51 4.08 -32.41
N GLN A 633 20.12 3.16 -33.19
CA GLN A 633 19.94 1.73 -33.02
C GLN A 633 20.43 1.25 -31.64
N ALA A 634 21.52 1.83 -31.11
CA ALA A 634 22.04 1.46 -29.79
C ALA A 634 21.07 1.82 -28.67
N VAL A 635 20.32 2.92 -28.79
CA VAL A 635 19.26 3.30 -27.84
C VAL A 635 18.10 2.28 -27.91
N LEU A 636 17.66 1.91 -29.11
CA LEU A 636 16.60 0.92 -29.31
C LEU A 636 17.00 -0.48 -28.80
N ASP A 637 18.27 -0.86 -28.94
CA ASP A 637 18.80 -2.15 -28.49
C ASP A 637 18.84 -2.26 -26.95
N CYS A 638 18.90 -1.13 -26.24
CA CYS A 638 18.80 -1.11 -24.79
C CYS A 638 17.36 -1.36 -24.27
N LEU A 639 16.35 -1.13 -25.08
CA LEU A 639 14.96 -1.26 -24.65
C LEU A 639 14.56 -2.73 -24.41
N PRO A 640 13.58 -2.98 -23.55
CA PRO A 640 12.95 -4.29 -23.42
C PRO A 640 12.43 -4.78 -24.77
N SER A 641 12.47 -6.09 -25.00
CA SER A 641 11.80 -6.71 -26.15
C SER A 641 10.31 -6.38 -26.15
N VAL A 642 9.64 -6.56 -27.30
CA VAL A 642 8.19 -6.37 -27.39
C VAL A 642 7.43 -7.17 -26.32
N ARG A 643 7.82 -8.43 -26.09
CA ARG A 643 7.19 -9.29 -25.08
C ARG A 643 7.42 -8.76 -23.65
N GLU A 644 8.63 -8.35 -23.32
CA GLU A 644 8.95 -7.77 -22.00
C GLU A 644 8.21 -6.46 -21.77
N THR A 645 8.12 -5.60 -22.81
CA THR A 645 7.31 -4.37 -22.75
C THR A 645 5.84 -4.65 -22.43
N PHE A 646 5.25 -5.67 -23.05
CA PHE A 646 3.88 -6.07 -22.72
C PHE A 646 3.73 -6.64 -21.30
N ASN A 647 4.74 -7.35 -20.79
CA ASN A 647 4.75 -7.81 -19.41
C ASN A 647 4.79 -6.62 -18.43
N ILE A 648 5.65 -5.63 -18.72
CA ILE A 648 5.76 -4.38 -17.96
C ILE A 648 4.42 -3.63 -17.95
N MET A 649 3.81 -3.43 -19.13
CA MET A 649 2.51 -2.79 -19.25
C MET A 649 1.44 -3.54 -18.44
N THR A 650 1.45 -4.87 -18.48
CA THR A 650 0.47 -5.70 -17.79
C THR A 650 0.57 -5.53 -16.28
N ILE A 651 1.76 -5.74 -15.70
CA ILE A 651 1.91 -5.67 -14.24
C ILE A 651 1.64 -4.25 -13.72
N PHE A 652 2.16 -3.22 -14.36
CA PHE A 652 1.95 -1.86 -13.88
C PHE A 652 0.53 -1.34 -14.12
N THR A 653 -0.20 -1.87 -15.10
CA THR A 653 -1.66 -1.62 -15.20
C THR A 653 -2.40 -2.24 -14.01
N LEU A 654 -2.03 -3.47 -13.61
CA LEU A 654 -2.62 -4.12 -12.44
C LEU A 654 -2.32 -3.34 -11.17
N LEU A 655 -1.06 -3.00 -10.92
CA LEU A 655 -0.62 -2.29 -9.73
C LEU A 655 -1.14 -0.83 -9.64
N SER A 656 -1.57 -0.22 -10.74
CA SER A 656 -2.04 1.17 -10.76
C SER A 656 -3.57 1.33 -10.69
N GLN A 657 -4.30 0.29 -10.29
CA GLN A 657 -5.77 0.36 -10.16
C GLN A 657 -6.17 0.95 -8.80
N GLU A 658 -7.13 1.86 -8.80
CA GLU A 658 -7.77 2.37 -7.58
C GLU A 658 -8.83 1.36 -7.13
N THR A 659 -8.73 0.84 -5.92
CA THR A 659 -9.47 -0.37 -5.56
C THR A 659 -10.25 -0.31 -4.26
N THR A 660 -9.98 0.66 -3.37
CA THR A 660 -10.70 0.83 -2.10
C THR A 660 -11.39 2.18 -2.01
N GLN A 661 -12.10 2.40 -0.91
CA GLN A 661 -12.76 3.68 -0.65
C GLN A 661 -11.75 4.82 -0.50
N PRO A 662 -12.08 6.04 -0.93
CA PRO A 662 -11.22 7.20 -0.75
C PRO A 662 -10.90 7.49 0.73
N LEU A 663 -9.79 8.20 0.95
CA LEU A 663 -9.35 8.63 2.28
C LEU A 663 -10.49 9.29 3.08
N GLY A 664 -10.63 8.87 4.33
CA GLY A 664 -11.71 9.29 5.22
C GLY A 664 -13.04 8.55 5.00
N GLN A 665 -13.12 7.68 4.00
CA GLN A 665 -14.23 6.75 3.81
C GLN A 665 -13.73 5.33 4.05
N SER A 666 -14.58 4.45 4.53
CA SER A 666 -14.22 3.05 4.76
C SER A 666 -15.34 2.13 4.29
N GLU A 667 -14.99 0.94 3.84
CA GLU A 667 -15.92 -0.13 3.47
C GLU A 667 -16.82 -0.48 4.65
N VAL A 668 -16.25 -0.37 5.85
CA VAL A 668 -16.90 -0.72 7.09
C VAL A 668 -16.74 0.40 8.10
N GLN A 669 -17.86 0.99 8.54
CA GLN A 669 -17.85 2.04 9.56
C GLN A 669 -17.63 1.42 10.95
N LEU A 670 -16.41 1.58 11.51
CA LEU A 670 -16.05 1.11 12.86
C LEU A 670 -16.27 2.17 13.93
N ILE A 671 -16.18 3.44 13.58
CA ILE A 671 -16.34 4.57 14.50
C ILE A 671 -17.83 4.89 14.63
N GLU A 672 -18.40 4.59 15.79
CA GLU A 672 -19.84 4.78 16.08
C GLU A 672 -20.11 5.73 17.27
N ASP A 673 -19.09 6.09 18.06
CA ASP A 673 -19.19 7.10 19.10
C ASP A 673 -19.58 8.45 18.47
N PRO A 674 -20.64 9.12 18.91
CA PRO A 674 -21.16 10.34 18.27
C PRO A 674 -20.13 11.49 18.20
N ASN A 675 -19.28 11.63 19.21
CA ASN A 675 -18.23 12.66 19.22
C ASN A 675 -17.12 12.30 18.23
N ALA A 676 -16.69 11.04 18.24
CA ALA A 676 -15.70 10.55 17.29
C ALA A 676 -16.21 10.60 15.84
N VAL A 677 -17.51 10.33 15.60
CA VAL A 677 -18.15 10.52 14.29
C VAL A 677 -18.13 11.99 13.87
N THR A 678 -18.34 12.91 14.81
CA THR A 678 -18.24 14.36 14.53
C THR A 678 -16.82 14.75 14.12
N ILE A 679 -15.80 14.24 14.81
CA ILE A 679 -14.39 14.44 14.48
C ILE A 679 -14.08 13.90 13.08
N LEU A 680 -14.51 12.68 12.77
CA LEU A 680 -14.37 12.08 11.45
C LEU A 680 -15.05 12.90 10.33
N ASN A 681 -16.26 13.42 10.60
CA ASN A 681 -16.98 14.26 9.62
C ASN A 681 -16.28 15.60 9.40
N THR A 682 -15.65 16.16 10.44
CA THR A 682 -14.81 17.37 10.32
C THR A 682 -13.61 17.10 9.41
N PHE A 683 -12.93 15.97 9.59
CA PHE A 683 -11.83 15.54 8.72
C PHE A 683 -12.31 15.38 7.26
N LYS A 684 -13.42 14.70 7.03
CA LYS A 684 -14.02 14.56 5.68
C LYS A 684 -14.29 15.91 5.01
N ALA A 685 -14.80 16.87 5.76
CA ALA A 685 -15.05 18.23 5.26
C ALA A 685 -13.75 18.95 4.90
N GLU A 686 -12.69 18.78 5.69
CA GLU A 686 -11.36 19.33 5.41
C GLU A 686 -10.75 18.71 4.15
N LEU A 687 -10.89 17.39 3.93
CA LEU A 687 -10.47 16.73 2.71
C LEU A 687 -11.17 17.28 1.45
N VAL A 688 -12.48 17.56 1.54
CA VAL A 688 -13.22 18.20 0.43
C VAL A 688 -12.68 19.59 0.13
N GLN A 689 -12.32 20.38 1.14
CA GLN A 689 -11.71 21.69 0.96
C GLN A 689 -10.34 21.58 0.28
N ILE A 690 -9.47 20.66 0.73
CA ILE A 690 -8.15 20.40 0.13
C ILE A 690 -8.31 20.02 -1.36
N GLU A 691 -9.29 19.16 -1.67
CA GLU A 691 -9.56 18.78 -3.06
C GLU A 691 -9.96 19.97 -3.94
N GLN A 692 -10.77 20.88 -3.42
CA GLN A 692 -11.15 22.11 -4.12
C GLN A 692 -9.94 23.03 -4.36
N GLU A 693 -9.06 23.18 -3.38
CA GLU A 693 -7.83 23.99 -3.50
C GLU A 693 -6.87 23.41 -4.54
N ILE A 694 -6.62 22.10 -4.53
CA ILE A 694 -5.79 21.41 -5.53
C ILE A 694 -6.38 21.58 -6.95
N ASN A 695 -7.68 21.36 -7.10
CA ASN A 695 -8.36 21.51 -8.38
C ASN A 695 -8.31 22.97 -8.88
N GLY A 696 -8.49 23.96 -7.99
CA GLY A 696 -8.39 25.38 -8.32
C GLY A 696 -7.00 25.75 -8.81
N ARG A 697 -5.94 25.31 -8.11
CA ARG A 697 -4.54 25.48 -8.54
C ARG A 697 -4.30 24.87 -9.92
N ASN A 698 -4.70 23.61 -10.12
CA ASN A 698 -4.50 22.90 -11.39
C ASN A 698 -5.20 23.63 -12.55
N GLN A 699 -6.42 24.12 -12.35
CA GLN A 699 -7.16 24.90 -13.36
C GLN A 699 -6.47 26.23 -13.70
N ALA A 700 -5.97 26.94 -12.69
CA ALA A 700 -5.23 28.19 -12.90
C ALA A 700 -3.96 27.98 -13.73
N ILE A 701 -3.20 26.88 -13.48
CA ILE A 701 -2.00 26.55 -14.24
C ILE A 701 -2.36 26.18 -15.69
N ILE A 702 -3.40 25.35 -15.89
CA ILE A 702 -3.88 24.95 -17.23
C ILE A 702 -4.29 26.21 -18.05
N ALA A 703 -4.93 27.19 -17.42
CA ALA A 703 -5.33 28.43 -18.09
C ALA A 703 -4.11 29.23 -18.59
N GLY A 704 -2.98 29.16 -17.91
CA GLY A 704 -1.72 29.79 -18.33
C GLY A 704 -0.85 28.92 -19.25
N ASN A 705 -0.97 27.59 -19.17
CA ASN A 705 -0.19 26.63 -19.94
C ASN A 705 -1.05 25.40 -20.31
N GLN A 706 -1.56 25.37 -21.51
CA GLN A 706 -2.43 24.30 -22.02
C GLN A 706 -1.74 22.93 -22.12
N ASN A 707 -0.40 22.87 -22.11
CA ASN A 707 0.38 21.63 -22.13
C ASN A 707 0.70 21.11 -20.72
N PHE A 708 0.27 21.82 -19.68
CA PHE A 708 0.48 21.37 -18.30
C PHE A 708 -0.32 20.10 -18.02
N ILE A 709 0.35 19.07 -17.48
CA ILE A 709 -0.29 17.86 -16.99
C ILE A 709 -0.63 18.07 -15.51
N PRO A 710 -1.92 18.19 -15.16
CA PRO A 710 -2.32 18.47 -13.78
C PRO A 710 -1.90 17.35 -12.84
N TYR A 711 -1.40 17.73 -11.65
CA TYR A 711 -1.10 16.80 -10.59
C TYR A 711 -2.38 16.45 -9.84
N THR A 712 -2.86 15.23 -10.04
CA THR A 712 -4.13 14.73 -9.50
C THR A 712 -3.97 13.52 -8.57
N ARG A 713 -2.73 13.06 -8.31
CA ARG A 713 -2.47 11.86 -7.52
C ARG A 713 -2.87 12.01 -6.07
N LEU A 714 -2.71 13.20 -5.52
CA LEU A 714 -3.06 13.55 -4.14
C LEU A 714 -4.37 14.33 -4.03
N LEU A 715 -5.28 14.24 -5.01
CA LEU A 715 -6.68 14.59 -4.76
C LEU A 715 -7.25 13.59 -3.75
N PRO A 716 -7.84 14.03 -2.64
CA PRO A 716 -8.39 13.14 -1.62
C PRO A 716 -9.31 12.03 -2.15
N SER A 717 -10.09 12.33 -3.20
CA SER A 717 -10.93 11.34 -3.89
C SER A 717 -10.14 10.25 -4.64
N ASN A 718 -8.87 10.48 -4.96
CA ASN A 718 -7.99 9.52 -5.65
C ASN A 718 -7.04 8.79 -4.69
N ILE A 719 -7.07 9.10 -3.41
CA ILE A 719 -6.23 8.44 -2.39
C ILE A 719 -7.04 7.33 -1.74
N PRO A 720 -6.72 6.05 -1.96
CA PRO A 720 -7.36 4.96 -1.23
C PRO A 720 -7.08 5.05 0.27
N ASN A 721 -8.08 4.65 1.06
CA ASN A 721 -7.97 4.66 2.51
C ASN A 721 -6.96 3.64 3.06
N SER A 722 -6.61 2.62 2.26
CA SER A 722 -5.71 1.53 2.64
C SER A 722 -4.81 1.06 1.49
N ILE A 723 -3.78 0.28 1.84
CA ILE A 723 -2.90 -0.40 0.89
C ILE A 723 -3.62 -1.65 0.38
N ALA A 724 -4.28 -1.57 -0.74
CA ALA A 724 -5.12 -2.64 -1.26
C ALA A 724 -4.68 -3.19 -2.63
N ILE A 725 -3.60 -2.69 -3.19
CA ILE A 725 -3.02 -3.15 -4.45
C ILE A 725 -1.52 -2.92 -4.53
#